data_2871e5e9ba2c1f059ddcd88e2b627915
#
_entry.id   2871e5e9ba2c1f059ddcd88e2b627915
#
_cell.length_a   1.000
_cell.length_b   1.000
_cell.length_c   1.000
_cell.angle_alpha   90.00
_cell.angle_beta   90.00
_cell.angle_gamma   90.00
#
_symmetry.space_group_name_H-M   'P 1'
#
loop_
_entity.id
_entity.type
_entity.pdbx_description
1 polymer ?
#
loop_
_entity_poly.entity_id
_entity_poly.type
_entity_poly.pdbx_seq_one_letter_code
_entity_poly.pdbx_strand_id
1 'polypeptide(L)'
;MNVGLGYSTLKDPYQAGKEAAREAVSASGDPVIVFLFTTYYDDPQALFRGVKESVKNSRIIGASSEAIIIYDRLVSRGVGVLSISGPEIIAKTYVQEHLEKTAVRMGEKAGRVLLESGLDDGTLIVFFSKRVIDISEFLSGLYNVMGPGFRYIGGGFGKSPESQYFCSYTDDGVSKGPINIAFIGGIDINISLGHGFSIMRDPLIITETSKNRIIEIDGMPASDVYRERLRNSKNRDLFSYMVLHPLGFPGLSGEYLIRDPIRLNTDKSISFATKIHKGSVGYIMKGDIRHLIESSRCIAKEGIRGVSKPGFAIVFDCISRSSLMRERFKLELEAIRESIGTDVPIVGMLTWGEIGGKVSPEFLNKTLVIGIGGKKQEGDGYNGSKRSRITRTLNMELSILHEIASFSFSGSQESFAKEVIEKTKRLLGVRRSALLKKVGNSYRLSGSWGFQDVKDVLDCLREEAPNKMSFPLGDEERFRLLYLEKDTSITDREKRIYTIFTKRVEDIFTMIDNIIERRRTEMALKELTLKDELTRLYNRRGFLTLGEQHLRLSERLRRRSILLYIDVDDLKWINDNLGHSVGDNALIETSSILKRTFRRSDILARIGGDEFVVLGLETANNNEERLKERLEKKLETWNRRRNHLYHLSLSVGAVSYDPDKPVSLKTLLEEADRQMYLEKRSKKQV
;
A
#
# COMPACT_ATOMS: atom_id res chain seq x y z
N MET A 1 37.79 -6.38 16.44
CA MET A 1 36.72 -5.40 16.60
C MET A 1 36.54 -5.11 18.08
N ASN A 2 36.64 -3.84 18.49
CA ASN A 2 36.24 -3.37 19.82
C ASN A 2 35.07 -2.39 19.67
N VAL A 3 34.21 -2.37 20.66
CA VAL A 3 32.99 -1.55 20.64
C VAL A 3 32.86 -0.81 21.95
N GLY A 4 32.51 0.45 21.88
CA GLY A 4 32.20 1.26 23.05
C GLY A 4 30.89 2.00 22.89
N LEU A 5 30.07 2.03 23.93
CA LEU A 5 28.86 2.81 24.01
C LEU A 5 29.00 3.81 25.17
N GLY A 6 28.76 5.07 24.84
CA GLY A 6 28.67 6.12 25.84
C GLY A 6 27.38 6.94 25.64
N TYR A 7 26.92 7.52 26.72
CA TYR A 7 25.72 8.36 26.63
C TYR A 7 25.75 9.50 27.65
N SER A 8 25.03 10.57 27.36
CA SER A 8 24.90 11.72 28.23
C SER A 8 23.50 12.32 28.19
N THR A 9 23.03 12.81 29.33
CA THR A 9 21.76 13.55 29.47
C THR A 9 21.97 15.01 29.88
N LEU A 10 23.21 15.49 29.79
CA LEU A 10 23.55 16.89 30.13
C LEU A 10 22.76 17.87 29.22
N LYS A 11 22.43 19.02 29.80
CA LYS A 11 21.72 20.09 29.11
C LYS A 11 22.60 20.84 28.11
N ASP A 12 23.85 21.06 28.47
CA ASP A 12 24.85 21.70 27.61
C ASP A 12 25.20 20.80 26.44
N PRO A 13 24.94 21.22 25.18
CA PRO A 13 25.15 20.38 24.03
C PRO A 13 26.60 19.94 23.81
N TYR A 14 27.57 20.86 24.02
CA TYR A 14 28.99 20.53 23.85
C TYR A 14 29.44 19.51 24.87
N GLN A 15 29.11 19.70 26.16
CA GLN A 15 29.49 18.80 27.25
C GLN A 15 28.80 17.43 27.07
N ALA A 16 27.54 17.42 26.67
CA ALA A 16 26.82 16.17 26.39
C ALA A 16 27.50 15.34 25.29
N GLY A 17 27.86 15.98 24.18
CA GLY A 17 28.57 15.33 23.09
C GLY A 17 29.94 14.82 23.49
N LYS A 18 30.70 15.65 24.25
CA LYS A 18 32.05 15.30 24.73
C LYS A 18 32.03 14.14 25.73
N GLU A 19 31.12 14.14 26.68
CA GLU A 19 30.98 13.09 27.69
C GLU A 19 30.65 11.75 27.02
N ALA A 20 29.59 11.71 26.19
CA ALA A 20 29.17 10.49 25.52
C ALA A 20 30.25 9.92 24.60
N ALA A 21 30.94 10.78 23.83
CA ALA A 21 32.02 10.34 22.95
C ALA A 21 33.26 9.84 23.72
N ARG A 22 33.64 10.51 24.82
CA ARG A 22 34.75 10.09 25.65
C ARG A 22 34.50 8.71 26.27
N GLU A 23 33.30 8.47 26.80
CA GLU A 23 32.92 7.19 27.37
C GLU A 23 32.98 6.08 26.30
N ALA A 24 32.42 6.31 25.12
CA ALA A 24 32.46 5.35 24.02
C ALA A 24 33.90 5.02 23.59
N VAL A 25 34.72 6.03 23.36
CA VAL A 25 36.13 5.87 22.93
C VAL A 25 36.98 5.19 23.99
N SER A 26 36.72 5.41 25.28
CA SER A 26 37.45 4.75 26.36
C SER A 26 37.35 3.23 26.31
N ALA A 27 36.25 2.69 25.80
CA ALA A 27 36.03 1.27 25.66
C ALA A 27 36.48 0.71 24.29
N SER A 28 36.35 1.49 23.21
CA SER A 28 36.66 1.02 21.85
C SER A 28 38.09 1.30 21.40
N GLY A 29 38.78 2.28 21.99
CA GLY A 29 40.03 2.86 21.44
C GLY A 29 39.74 3.80 20.26
N ASP A 30 40.69 3.93 19.33
CA ASP A 30 40.53 4.79 18.14
C ASP A 30 39.48 4.22 17.18
N PRO A 31 38.30 4.84 17.06
CA PRO A 31 37.23 4.29 16.27
C PRO A 31 37.41 4.56 14.77
N VAL A 32 36.99 3.58 13.95
CA VAL A 32 36.88 3.73 12.49
C VAL A 32 35.57 4.41 12.14
N ILE A 33 34.49 4.03 12.86
CA ILE A 33 33.17 4.63 12.67
C ILE A 33 32.48 4.88 14.02
N VAL A 34 31.71 5.96 14.03
CA VAL A 34 30.91 6.42 15.16
C VAL A 34 29.48 6.64 14.72
N PHE A 35 28.56 6.03 15.45
CA PHE A 35 27.13 6.32 15.34
C PHE A 35 26.73 7.32 16.41
N LEU A 36 26.13 8.43 15.98
CA LEU A 36 25.70 9.52 16.84
C LEU A 36 24.19 9.67 16.81
N PHE A 37 23.52 9.21 17.85
CA PHE A 37 22.09 9.39 18.04
C PHE A 37 21.83 10.46 19.09
N THR A 38 20.97 11.42 18.75
CA THR A 38 20.66 12.51 19.68
C THR A 38 19.15 12.74 19.75
N THR A 39 18.73 13.34 20.84
CA THR A 39 17.46 14.04 20.87
C THR A 39 17.67 15.49 20.41
N TYR A 40 16.64 16.31 20.54
CA TYR A 40 16.74 17.74 20.22
C TYR A 40 17.70 18.47 21.18
N TYR A 41 18.60 19.24 20.60
CA TYR A 41 19.47 20.22 21.28
C TYR A 41 19.42 21.55 20.52
N ASP A 42 19.49 22.66 21.24
CA ASP A 42 19.39 24.01 20.65
C ASP A 42 20.57 24.35 19.74
N ASP A 43 21.77 23.85 20.09
CA ASP A 43 22.96 23.96 19.25
C ASP A 43 23.55 22.57 18.91
N PRO A 44 23.07 21.94 17.84
CA PRO A 44 23.59 20.65 17.39
C PRO A 44 25.03 20.74 16.87
N GLN A 45 25.52 21.93 16.46
CA GLN A 45 26.88 22.14 16.04
C GLN A 45 27.82 22.11 17.25
N ALA A 46 27.45 22.72 18.38
CA ALA A 46 28.22 22.63 19.62
C ALA A 46 28.30 21.18 20.11
N LEU A 47 27.18 20.43 20.05
CA LEU A 47 27.17 19.02 20.39
C LEU A 47 28.15 18.22 19.51
N PHE A 48 28.07 18.42 18.20
CA PHE A 48 29.01 17.77 17.27
C PHE A 48 30.46 18.10 17.54
N ARG A 49 30.79 19.36 17.84
CA ARG A 49 32.16 19.76 18.23
C ARG A 49 32.63 18.99 19.45
N GLY A 50 31.76 18.83 20.46
CA GLY A 50 32.08 18.03 21.65
C GLY A 50 32.40 16.57 21.32
N VAL A 51 31.61 15.95 20.42
CA VAL A 51 31.86 14.58 19.93
C VAL A 51 33.23 14.52 19.18
N LYS A 52 33.43 15.45 18.22
CA LYS A 52 34.57 15.45 17.31
C LYS A 52 35.90 15.59 18.05
N GLU A 53 35.93 16.28 19.19
CA GLU A 53 37.13 16.41 20.04
C GLU A 53 37.66 15.05 20.51
N SER A 54 36.79 14.09 20.76
CA SER A 54 37.12 12.75 21.23
C SER A 54 37.37 11.74 20.11
N VAL A 55 36.77 11.89 18.94
CA VAL A 55 36.78 10.87 17.87
C VAL A 55 37.58 11.24 16.61
N LYS A 56 38.37 12.28 16.68
CA LYS A 56 39.30 12.87 15.66
C LYS A 56 39.13 12.45 14.19
N ASN A 57 39.62 11.28 13.79
CA ASN A 57 39.70 10.83 12.39
C ASN A 57 38.62 9.82 11.99
N SER A 58 37.64 9.57 12.85
CA SER A 58 36.60 8.59 12.60
C SER A 58 35.57 9.09 11.60
N ARG A 59 34.95 8.17 10.86
CA ARG A 59 33.70 8.42 10.14
C ARG A 59 32.57 8.60 11.14
N ILE A 60 31.75 9.59 10.94
CA ILE A 60 30.61 9.87 11.82
C ILE A 60 29.35 9.82 11.00
N ILE A 61 28.36 9.08 11.48
CA ILE A 61 27.01 9.11 10.93
C ILE A 61 26.00 9.05 12.06
N GLY A 62 24.88 9.74 11.87
CA GLY A 62 23.83 9.70 12.86
C GLY A 62 22.69 10.66 12.57
N ALA A 63 21.76 10.72 13.49
CA ALA A 63 20.60 11.59 13.37
C ALA A 63 19.97 11.91 14.72
N SER A 64 19.19 12.99 14.72
CA SER A 64 18.35 13.37 15.87
C SER A 64 16.94 12.83 15.75
N SER A 65 16.36 12.46 16.89
CA SER A 65 15.01 11.90 17.00
C SER A 65 14.27 12.45 18.22
N GLU A 66 12.98 12.13 18.34
CA GLU A 66 12.21 12.46 19.55
C GLU A 66 12.74 11.77 20.80
N ALA A 67 13.24 10.55 20.64
CA ALA A 67 13.91 9.81 21.71
C ALA A 67 14.93 8.85 21.13
N ILE A 68 15.96 8.57 21.91
CA ILE A 68 17.00 7.59 21.61
C ILE A 68 16.86 6.37 22.52
N ILE A 69 17.33 5.24 22.04
CA ILE A 69 17.34 3.97 22.77
C ILE A 69 18.77 3.73 23.26
N ILE A 70 18.94 3.57 24.57
CA ILE A 70 20.22 3.22 25.20
C ILE A 70 19.98 2.00 26.09
N TYR A 71 20.55 0.86 25.69
CA TYR A 71 20.28 -0.45 26.28
C TYR A 71 18.78 -0.78 26.25
N ASP A 72 18.11 -0.78 27.38
CA ASP A 72 16.68 -1.05 27.60
C ASP A 72 15.88 0.23 27.94
N ARG A 73 16.48 1.42 27.74
CA ARG A 73 15.89 2.69 28.15
C ARG A 73 15.56 3.58 26.96
N LEU A 74 14.39 4.15 27.01
CA LEU A 74 14.01 5.23 26.11
C LEU A 74 14.39 6.57 26.74
N VAL A 75 15.30 7.29 26.11
CA VAL A 75 15.84 8.58 26.59
C VAL A 75 15.23 9.71 25.76
N SER A 76 14.37 10.51 26.38
CA SER A 76 13.71 11.66 25.73
C SER A 76 14.58 12.91 25.62
N ARG A 77 15.68 12.95 26.36
CA ARG A 77 16.71 14.01 26.24
C ARG A 77 18.08 13.41 26.48
N GLY A 78 18.93 13.39 25.44
CA GLY A 78 20.27 12.84 25.57
C GLY A 78 21.00 12.66 24.25
N VAL A 79 22.22 12.21 24.38
CA VAL A 79 23.16 11.84 23.32
C VAL A 79 23.61 10.41 23.56
N GLY A 80 23.56 9.56 22.54
CA GLY A 80 24.13 8.22 22.52
C GLY A 80 25.21 8.13 21.45
N VAL A 81 26.36 7.59 21.80
CA VAL A 81 27.53 7.42 20.91
C VAL A 81 27.92 5.95 20.94
N LEU A 82 27.82 5.27 19.81
CA LEU A 82 28.40 3.94 19.60
C LEU A 82 29.66 4.09 18.74
N SER A 83 30.78 3.65 19.24
CA SER A 83 32.08 3.69 18.54
C SER A 83 32.58 2.28 18.25
N ILE A 84 33.08 2.05 17.03
CA ILE A 84 33.54 0.74 16.57
C ILE A 84 34.94 0.89 16.00
N SER A 85 35.89 0.08 16.50
CA SER A 85 37.26 0.03 16.07
C SER A 85 37.71 -1.38 15.69
N GLY A 86 38.69 -1.45 14.80
CA GLY A 86 39.30 -2.70 14.35
C GLY A 86 39.98 -2.52 12.99
N PRO A 87 41.12 -3.16 12.75
CA PRO A 87 41.84 -3.03 11.49
C PRO A 87 41.08 -3.64 10.28
N GLU A 88 40.17 -4.55 10.53
CA GLU A 88 39.35 -5.17 9.53
C GLU A 88 38.21 -4.29 9.05
N ILE A 89 37.87 -3.21 9.77
CA ILE A 89 36.67 -2.42 9.52
C ILE A 89 36.93 -1.38 8.44
N ILE A 90 36.04 -1.34 7.47
CA ILE A 90 36.03 -0.32 6.41
C ILE A 90 34.73 0.49 6.55
N ALA A 91 34.85 1.80 6.64
CA ALA A 91 33.70 2.67 6.73
C ALA A 91 33.81 3.83 5.74
N LYS A 92 32.68 4.15 5.11
CA LYS A 92 32.53 5.30 4.21
C LYS A 92 31.18 5.97 4.43
N THR A 93 31.12 7.25 4.15
CA THR A 93 29.92 8.06 4.28
C THR A 93 29.58 8.73 2.96
N TYR A 94 28.31 8.92 2.70
CA TYR A 94 27.77 9.62 1.54
C TYR A 94 26.62 10.54 1.98
N VAL A 95 26.61 11.76 1.45
CA VAL A 95 25.58 12.76 1.71
C VAL A 95 24.91 13.13 0.40
N GLN A 96 23.60 12.99 0.31
CA GLN A 96 22.80 13.54 -0.76
C GLN A 96 22.40 14.98 -0.37
N GLU A 97 23.04 15.98 -0.95
CA GLU A 97 22.84 17.39 -0.55
C GLU A 97 21.54 17.99 -1.08
N HIS A 98 21.16 17.61 -2.29
CA HIS A 98 20.00 18.19 -2.99
C HIS A 98 19.02 17.14 -3.47
N LEU A 99 17.73 17.50 -3.48
CA LEU A 99 16.68 16.67 -4.12
C LEU A 99 16.76 16.84 -5.64
N GLU A 100 16.97 15.75 -6.37
CA GLU A 100 16.92 15.71 -7.83
C GLU A 100 15.50 15.41 -8.32
N LYS A 101 15.28 15.54 -9.65
CA LYS A 101 13.95 15.35 -10.26
C LYS A 101 13.34 13.96 -10.06
N THR A 102 14.17 12.93 -9.86
CA THR A 102 13.68 11.56 -9.62
C THR A 102 14.47 10.90 -8.50
N ALA A 103 13.76 10.34 -7.52
CA ALA A 103 14.35 9.67 -6.37
C ALA A 103 15.17 8.43 -6.79
N VAL A 104 14.73 7.69 -7.81
CA VAL A 104 15.46 6.54 -8.37
C VAL A 104 16.87 6.95 -8.82
N ARG A 105 17.01 8.04 -9.59
CA ARG A 105 18.33 8.52 -10.06
C ARG A 105 19.25 8.94 -8.91
N MET A 106 18.68 9.56 -7.88
CA MET A 106 19.47 9.87 -6.66
C MET A 106 20.04 8.61 -6.02
N GLY A 107 19.20 7.56 -5.89
CA GLY A 107 19.65 6.26 -5.37
C GLY A 107 20.71 5.60 -6.24
N GLU A 108 20.53 5.61 -7.56
CA GLU A 108 21.53 5.08 -8.50
C GLU A 108 22.88 5.83 -8.40
N LYS A 109 22.85 7.17 -8.28
CA LYS A 109 24.04 7.99 -8.11
C LYS A 109 24.76 7.66 -6.81
N ALA A 110 24.02 7.60 -5.70
CA ALA A 110 24.58 7.20 -4.40
C ALA A 110 25.25 5.83 -4.45
N GLY A 111 24.60 4.86 -5.08
CA GLY A 111 25.14 3.52 -5.27
C GLY A 111 26.44 3.50 -6.08
N ARG A 112 26.52 4.25 -7.18
CA ARG A 112 27.74 4.34 -8.01
C ARG A 112 28.91 4.93 -7.21
N VAL A 113 28.71 6.05 -6.53
CA VAL A 113 29.73 6.68 -5.70
C VAL A 113 30.26 5.73 -4.61
N LEU A 114 29.36 4.96 -4.00
CA LEU A 114 29.77 3.96 -3.00
C LEU A 114 30.56 2.80 -3.64
N LEU A 115 30.13 2.28 -4.79
CA LEU A 115 30.83 1.17 -5.49
C LEU A 115 32.17 1.57 -6.09
N GLU A 116 32.35 2.80 -6.60
CA GLU A 116 33.64 3.31 -7.10
C GLU A 116 34.75 3.19 -6.07
N SER A 117 34.39 2.96 -4.84
CA SER A 117 35.30 2.76 -3.73
C SER A 117 35.82 1.32 -3.60
N GLY A 118 35.53 0.42 -4.52
CA GLY A 118 35.99 -0.98 -4.49
C GLY A 118 35.34 -1.84 -3.41
N LEU A 119 34.10 -1.49 -3.02
CA LEU A 119 33.33 -2.21 -2.00
C LEU A 119 32.55 -3.35 -2.65
N ASP A 120 32.71 -4.55 -2.13
CA ASP A 120 32.08 -5.76 -2.68
C ASP A 120 30.93 -6.31 -1.83
N ASP A 121 30.98 -6.16 -0.52
CA ASP A 121 29.96 -6.59 0.44
C ASP A 121 29.98 -5.71 1.70
N GLY A 122 28.89 -5.69 2.44
CA GLY A 122 28.77 -4.96 3.68
C GLY A 122 27.35 -4.48 3.98
N THR A 123 27.24 -3.56 4.92
CA THR A 123 25.95 -3.01 5.35
C THR A 123 25.88 -1.52 5.08
N LEU A 124 24.78 -1.08 4.48
CA LEU A 124 24.41 0.32 4.27
C LEU A 124 23.46 0.75 5.37
N ILE A 125 23.86 1.77 6.12
CA ILE A 125 23.02 2.43 7.12
C ILE A 125 22.49 3.71 6.52
N VAL A 126 21.19 3.85 6.35
CA VAL A 126 20.54 4.94 5.63
C VAL A 126 19.68 5.78 6.57
N PHE A 127 20.02 7.05 6.70
CA PHE A 127 19.21 8.04 7.39
C PHE A 127 18.57 8.97 6.37
N PHE A 128 17.25 9.20 6.47
CA PHE A 128 16.54 10.08 5.57
C PHE A 128 15.64 11.06 6.33
N SER A 129 15.55 12.27 5.81
CA SER A 129 14.63 13.28 6.34
C SER A 129 13.21 13.00 5.84
N LYS A 130 12.21 13.25 6.68
CA LYS A 130 10.79 13.25 6.30
C LYS A 130 10.47 14.12 5.06
N ARG A 131 11.36 15.03 4.67
CA ARG A 131 11.22 15.87 3.46
C ARG A 131 11.46 15.10 2.16
N VAL A 132 12.01 13.90 2.22
CA VAL A 132 12.19 13.04 1.05
C VAL A 132 10.82 12.52 0.61
N ILE A 133 10.42 12.87 -0.60
CA ILE A 133 9.06 12.64 -1.11
C ILE A 133 8.78 11.17 -1.37
N ASP A 134 9.79 10.40 -1.81
CA ASP A 134 9.65 8.97 -2.09
C ASP A 134 10.95 8.20 -1.79
N ILE A 135 11.10 7.83 -0.53
CA ILE A 135 12.25 7.04 -0.07
C ILE A 135 12.26 5.63 -0.69
N SER A 136 11.10 5.05 -1.00
CA SER A 136 11.02 3.73 -1.61
C SER A 136 11.63 3.74 -3.02
N GLU A 137 11.37 4.77 -3.82
CA GLU A 137 12.00 4.94 -5.14
C GLU A 137 13.52 5.16 -5.02
N PHE A 138 13.98 5.92 -4.01
CA PHE A 138 15.41 6.08 -3.75
C PHE A 138 16.09 4.75 -3.42
N LEU A 139 15.49 3.97 -2.52
CA LEU A 139 16.00 2.64 -2.14
C LEU A 139 16.03 1.69 -3.33
N SER A 140 15.03 1.73 -4.20
CA SER A 140 15.02 0.96 -5.45
C SER A 140 16.20 1.35 -6.36
N GLY A 141 16.45 2.65 -6.53
CA GLY A 141 17.59 3.14 -7.30
C GLY A 141 18.94 2.72 -6.69
N LEU A 142 19.08 2.83 -5.38
CA LEU A 142 20.26 2.38 -4.65
C LEU A 142 20.51 0.88 -4.83
N TYR A 143 19.45 0.08 -4.68
CA TYR A 143 19.51 -1.36 -4.86
C TYR A 143 19.82 -1.79 -6.30
N ASN A 144 19.31 -1.07 -7.30
CA ASN A 144 19.60 -1.35 -8.72
C ASN A 144 21.12 -1.31 -9.04
N VAL A 145 21.87 -0.53 -8.27
CA VAL A 145 23.33 -0.39 -8.45
C VAL A 145 24.10 -1.28 -7.50
N MET A 146 23.73 -1.28 -6.21
CA MET A 146 24.47 -2.03 -5.18
C MET A 146 24.16 -3.53 -5.22
N GLY A 147 22.92 -3.89 -5.55
CA GLY A 147 22.48 -5.29 -5.66
C GLY A 147 22.28 -6.01 -4.31
N PRO A 148 22.07 -7.34 -4.38
CA PRO A 148 21.77 -8.17 -3.20
C PRO A 148 23.00 -8.54 -2.36
N GLY A 149 24.21 -8.16 -2.76
CA GLY A 149 25.44 -8.39 -2.00
C GLY A 149 25.54 -7.53 -0.73
N PHE A 150 24.70 -6.51 -0.62
CA PHE A 150 24.70 -5.56 0.50
C PHE A 150 23.46 -5.71 1.36
N ARG A 151 23.61 -5.39 2.63
CA ARG A 151 22.48 -5.30 3.58
C ARG A 151 22.11 -3.84 3.80
N TYR A 152 20.84 -3.60 4.14
CA TYR A 152 20.31 -2.25 4.26
C TYR A 152 19.53 -2.12 5.56
N ILE A 153 19.88 -1.11 6.36
CA ILE A 153 19.24 -0.79 7.62
C ILE A 153 19.18 0.72 7.81
N GLY A 154 18.21 1.22 8.55
CA GLY A 154 18.14 2.64 8.86
C GLY A 154 16.76 3.13 9.19
N GLY A 155 16.57 4.46 9.10
CA GLY A 155 15.28 5.03 9.39
C GLY A 155 15.18 6.53 9.15
N GLY A 156 13.94 7.00 9.14
CA GLY A 156 13.60 8.40 9.02
C GLY A 156 13.87 9.17 10.30
N PHE A 157 14.56 10.30 10.18
CA PHE A 157 14.82 11.21 11.30
C PHE A 157 13.93 12.45 11.23
N GLY A 158 13.70 13.07 12.37
CA GLY A 158 12.87 14.27 12.49
C GLY A 158 11.86 14.19 13.62
N LYS A 159 10.99 15.20 13.70
CA LYS A 159 9.83 15.28 14.60
C LYS A 159 8.57 15.61 13.78
N SER A 160 7.42 15.63 14.43
CA SER A 160 6.13 16.12 13.92
C SER A 160 6.26 17.35 13.00
N PRO A 161 5.33 17.61 12.07
CA PRO A 161 5.43 18.63 11.01
C PRO A 161 5.84 20.04 11.44
N GLU A 162 5.74 20.34 12.73
CA GLU A 162 5.87 21.69 13.29
C GLU A 162 7.29 22.05 13.77
N SER A 163 8.24 21.09 13.85
CA SER A 163 9.59 21.37 14.38
C SER A 163 10.65 21.47 13.28
N GLN A 164 11.27 22.64 13.19
CA GLN A 164 12.30 22.99 12.17
C GLN A 164 13.73 22.48 12.48
N TYR A 165 13.97 21.76 13.59
CA TYR A 165 15.29 21.63 14.20
C TYR A 165 15.89 20.23 14.30
N PHE A 166 15.41 19.27 13.51
CA PHE A 166 16.04 17.94 13.45
C PHE A 166 17.07 17.88 12.34
N CYS A 167 18.21 17.28 12.67
CA CYS A 167 19.36 17.19 11.82
C CYS A 167 19.91 15.76 11.77
N SER A 168 20.75 15.52 10.82
CA SER A 168 21.65 14.37 10.78
C SER A 168 23.09 14.82 10.94
N TYR A 169 23.94 13.89 11.25
CA TYR A 169 25.37 14.11 11.49
C TYR A 169 26.20 13.30 10.50
N THR A 170 27.26 13.90 10.01
CA THR A 170 28.24 13.28 9.12
C THR A 170 29.65 13.69 9.52
N ASP A 171 30.67 13.25 8.78
CA ASP A 171 32.07 13.56 9.04
C ASP A 171 32.35 15.06 9.16
N ASP A 172 31.62 15.87 8.38
CA ASP A 172 31.83 17.32 8.25
C ASP A 172 30.99 18.15 9.22
N GLY A 173 30.12 17.50 9.99
CA GLY A 173 29.30 18.19 10.97
C GLY A 173 27.79 17.88 10.85
N VAL A 174 26.99 18.87 11.21
CA VAL A 174 25.54 18.80 11.08
C VAL A 174 25.15 18.90 9.62
N SER A 175 24.63 17.80 9.08
CA SER A 175 24.19 17.73 7.70
C SER A 175 22.80 18.34 7.51
N LYS A 176 22.65 19.10 6.43
CA LYS A 176 21.34 19.58 5.91
C LYS A 176 20.82 18.68 4.78
N GLY A 177 21.60 17.68 4.38
CA GLY A 177 21.24 16.75 3.31
C GLY A 177 20.03 15.92 3.66
N PRO A 178 19.12 15.69 2.70
CA PRO A 178 17.89 14.92 2.94
C PRO A 178 18.14 13.42 3.17
N ILE A 179 19.27 12.88 2.68
CA ILE A 179 19.65 11.48 2.85
C ILE A 179 21.14 11.39 3.14
N ASN A 180 21.49 10.61 4.17
CA ASN A 180 22.87 10.31 4.54
C ASN A 180 23.04 8.78 4.64
N ILE A 181 24.13 8.27 4.10
CA ILE A 181 24.42 6.84 4.07
C ILE A 181 25.81 6.61 4.67
N ALA A 182 25.91 5.62 5.56
CA ALA A 182 27.19 5.01 5.89
C ALA A 182 27.27 3.60 5.34
N PHE A 183 28.38 3.25 4.81
CA PHE A 183 28.78 1.89 4.51
C PHE A 183 29.70 1.35 5.58
N ILE A 184 29.47 0.10 5.98
CA ILE A 184 30.36 -0.65 6.86
C ILE A 184 30.65 -2.01 6.23
N GLY A 185 31.94 -2.29 6.04
CA GLY A 185 32.49 -3.58 5.63
C GLY A 185 33.43 -4.18 6.65
N GLY A 186 33.83 -5.43 6.44
CA GLY A 186 34.77 -6.14 7.32
C GLY A 186 34.17 -6.76 8.58
N ILE A 187 32.92 -6.44 8.87
CA ILE A 187 32.11 -7.07 9.93
C ILE A 187 30.78 -7.55 9.39
N ASP A 188 30.19 -8.54 10.05
CA ASP A 188 28.85 -8.97 9.75
C ASP A 188 27.84 -8.23 10.63
N ILE A 189 26.83 -7.62 9.99
CA ILE A 189 25.66 -7.06 10.67
C ILE A 189 24.46 -7.87 10.23
N ASN A 190 23.92 -8.71 11.11
CA ASN A 190 22.72 -9.46 10.84
C ASN A 190 21.49 -8.58 11.09
N ILE A 191 20.59 -8.49 10.11
CA ILE A 191 19.40 -7.66 10.18
C ILE A 191 18.19 -8.53 10.40
N SER A 192 17.43 -8.24 11.45
CA SER A 192 16.12 -8.82 11.73
C SER A 192 15.08 -7.72 11.85
N LEU A 193 13.86 -8.00 11.41
CA LEU A 193 12.77 -7.03 11.38
C LEU A 193 11.41 -7.71 11.51
N GLY A 194 10.42 -6.94 11.95
CA GLY A 194 9.03 -7.40 12.02
C GLY A 194 8.14 -6.37 12.72
N HIS A 195 6.84 -6.62 12.71
CA HIS A 195 5.88 -5.65 13.22
C HIS A 195 4.92 -6.19 14.29
N GLY A 196 4.65 -7.49 14.34
CA GLY A 196 3.74 -8.11 15.32
C GLY A 196 2.24 -7.84 15.12
N PHE A 197 1.85 -7.25 13.98
CA PHE A 197 0.44 -7.09 13.61
C PHE A 197 -0.08 -8.35 12.91
N SER A 198 -1.34 -8.70 13.15
CA SER A 198 -2.03 -9.83 12.54
C SER A 198 -3.19 -9.39 11.66
N ILE A 199 -3.57 -10.21 10.68
CA ILE A 199 -4.75 -9.97 9.84
C ILE A 199 -6.01 -9.99 10.71
N MET A 200 -6.86 -8.99 10.54
CA MET A 200 -8.11 -8.87 11.28
C MET A 200 -9.34 -9.32 10.47
N ARG A 201 -9.34 -9.08 9.18
CA ARG A 201 -10.51 -9.24 8.31
C ARG A 201 -10.11 -9.74 6.92
N ASP A 202 -11.14 -10.08 6.12
CA ASP A 202 -11.01 -10.43 4.71
C ASP A 202 -10.24 -9.37 3.92
N PRO A 203 -9.59 -9.78 2.82
CA PRO A 203 -8.85 -8.86 1.96
C PRO A 203 -9.74 -7.74 1.42
N LEU A 204 -9.14 -6.61 1.17
CA LEU A 204 -9.74 -5.44 0.54
C LEU A 204 -8.90 -5.02 -0.66
N ILE A 205 -9.52 -4.34 -1.60
CA ILE A 205 -8.82 -3.88 -2.81
C ILE A 205 -8.89 -2.36 -2.90
N ILE A 206 -7.74 -1.76 -3.12
CA ILE A 206 -7.63 -0.33 -3.34
C ILE A 206 -8.10 -0.01 -4.76
N THR A 207 -9.30 0.57 -4.89
CA THR A 207 -9.94 0.80 -6.19
C THR A 207 -9.64 2.16 -6.77
N GLU A 208 -9.30 3.17 -5.95
CA GLU A 208 -8.88 4.48 -6.45
C GLU A 208 -7.86 5.14 -5.51
N THR A 209 -6.81 5.77 -6.09
CA THR A 209 -5.75 6.45 -5.35
C THR A 209 -5.31 7.74 -6.04
N SER A 210 -4.74 8.67 -5.26
CA SER A 210 -4.07 9.86 -5.76
C SER A 210 -2.88 10.19 -4.87
N LYS A 211 -1.66 10.13 -5.42
CA LYS A 211 -0.41 10.26 -4.65
C LYS A 211 -0.36 9.25 -3.49
N ASN A 212 -0.24 9.71 -2.25
CA ASN A 212 -0.26 8.91 -1.03
C ASN A 212 -1.66 8.79 -0.38
N ARG A 213 -2.73 9.06 -1.15
CA ARG A 213 -4.11 9.02 -0.67
C ARG A 213 -4.86 7.85 -1.28
N ILE A 214 -5.54 7.08 -0.46
CA ILE A 214 -6.57 6.13 -0.90
C ILE A 214 -7.89 6.87 -0.92
N ILE A 215 -8.52 6.93 -2.10
CA ILE A 215 -9.82 7.56 -2.31
C ILE A 215 -10.92 6.52 -2.10
N GLU A 216 -10.77 5.34 -2.73
CA GLU A 216 -11.75 4.27 -2.67
C GLU A 216 -11.11 2.92 -2.35
N ILE A 217 -11.85 2.13 -1.58
CA ILE A 217 -11.58 0.72 -1.28
C ILE A 217 -12.84 -0.06 -1.65
N ASP A 218 -12.70 -1.16 -2.41
CA ASP A 218 -13.83 -1.99 -2.87
C ASP A 218 -14.95 -1.20 -3.57
N GLY A 219 -14.60 -0.09 -4.25
CA GLY A 219 -15.54 0.78 -4.95
C GLY A 219 -16.32 1.75 -4.04
N MET A 220 -15.98 1.84 -2.76
CA MET A 220 -16.59 2.74 -1.79
C MET A 220 -15.57 3.72 -1.21
N PRO A 221 -15.98 4.90 -0.68
CA PRO A 221 -15.08 5.83 -0.03
C PRO A 221 -14.26 5.15 1.08
N ALA A 222 -12.94 5.37 1.09
CA ALA A 222 -12.01 4.61 1.92
C ALA A 222 -12.36 4.62 3.41
N SER A 223 -12.79 5.76 3.96
CA SER A 223 -13.16 5.86 5.38
C SER A 223 -14.47 5.14 5.71
N ASP A 224 -15.39 5.04 4.75
CA ASP A 224 -16.66 4.34 4.96
C ASP A 224 -16.42 2.83 5.06
N VAL A 225 -15.51 2.27 4.23
CA VAL A 225 -15.09 0.86 4.32
C VAL A 225 -14.43 0.56 5.67
N TYR A 226 -13.54 1.45 6.15
CA TYR A 226 -12.95 1.28 7.46
C TYR A 226 -14.01 1.28 8.57
N ARG A 227 -14.97 2.19 8.51
CA ARG A 227 -16.08 2.29 9.49
C ARG A 227 -16.94 1.04 9.50
N GLU A 228 -17.27 0.51 8.32
CA GLU A 228 -18.05 -0.71 8.17
C GLU A 228 -17.29 -1.92 8.67
N ARG A 229 -16.05 -2.10 8.21
CA ARG A 229 -15.22 -3.28 8.53
C ARG A 229 -14.86 -3.34 10.02
N LEU A 230 -14.64 -2.22 10.67
CA LEU A 230 -14.33 -2.17 12.09
C LEU A 230 -15.58 -2.28 12.98
N ARG A 231 -16.81 -2.31 12.40
CA ARG A 231 -18.10 -2.30 13.14
C ARG A 231 -18.11 -1.25 14.25
N ASN A 232 -17.52 -0.12 13.99
CA ASN A 232 -17.32 0.87 15.02
C ASN A 232 -18.61 1.64 15.24
N SER A 233 -19.16 1.50 16.45
CA SER A 233 -20.31 2.27 16.91
C SER A 233 -20.03 3.77 16.83
N LYS A 234 -21.05 4.55 16.63
CA LYS A 234 -21.15 5.97 16.31
C LYS A 234 -20.32 6.99 17.13
N ASN A 235 -19.49 6.58 18.10
CA ASN A 235 -18.94 7.48 19.13
C ASN A 235 -17.41 7.45 19.33
N ARG A 236 -16.59 6.85 18.47
CA ARG A 236 -15.13 6.91 18.61
C ARG A 236 -14.48 7.58 17.41
N ASP A 237 -13.44 8.36 17.67
CA ASP A 237 -12.61 8.96 16.63
C ASP A 237 -12.07 7.86 15.69
N LEU A 238 -12.57 7.85 14.45
CA LEU A 238 -12.21 6.87 13.43
C LEU A 238 -10.70 6.87 13.18
N PHE A 239 -10.06 8.04 13.18
CA PHE A 239 -8.64 8.15 12.91
C PHE A 239 -7.79 7.42 13.96
N SER A 240 -8.07 7.62 15.24
CA SER A 240 -7.40 6.88 16.33
C SER A 240 -7.58 5.37 16.18
N TYR A 241 -8.75 4.94 15.70
CA TYR A 241 -8.99 3.51 15.43
C TYR A 241 -8.18 2.98 14.24
N MET A 242 -8.04 3.77 13.19
CA MET A 242 -7.25 3.41 12.02
C MET A 242 -5.76 3.29 12.35
N VAL A 243 -5.24 4.12 13.25
CA VAL A 243 -3.85 4.03 13.73
C VAL A 243 -3.61 2.69 14.45
N LEU A 244 -4.59 2.18 15.19
CA LEU A 244 -4.53 0.85 15.84
C LEU A 244 -4.74 -0.30 14.85
N HIS A 245 -5.39 -0.03 13.73
CA HIS A 245 -5.75 -1.01 12.71
C HIS A 245 -5.28 -0.53 11.32
N PRO A 246 -3.96 -0.45 11.10
CA PRO A 246 -3.40 0.01 9.83
C PRO A 246 -3.71 -0.97 8.69
N LEU A 247 -3.38 -0.58 7.46
CA LEU A 247 -3.40 -1.51 6.34
C LEU A 247 -2.08 -2.29 6.27
N GLY A 248 -2.20 -3.59 6.03
CA GLY A 248 -1.07 -4.47 5.71
C GLY A 248 -1.18 -4.98 4.27
N PHE A 249 -0.08 -4.92 3.55
CA PHE A 249 0.02 -5.43 2.18
C PHE A 249 1.05 -6.56 2.16
N PRO A 250 0.83 -7.65 1.42
CA PRO A 250 1.82 -8.71 1.29
C PRO A 250 3.16 -8.15 0.79
N GLY A 251 4.21 -8.36 1.55
CA GLY A 251 5.59 -7.93 1.24
C GLY A 251 6.41 -9.02 0.56
N LEU A 252 7.58 -8.63 0.09
CA LEU A 252 8.50 -9.53 -0.64
C LEU A 252 9.09 -10.63 0.24
N SER A 253 9.20 -10.42 1.55
CA SER A 253 9.76 -11.37 2.51
C SER A 253 8.73 -12.37 3.11
N GLY A 254 7.49 -12.33 2.63
CA GLY A 254 6.38 -13.11 3.22
C GLY A 254 5.73 -12.44 4.43
N GLU A 255 6.30 -11.34 4.93
CA GLU A 255 5.70 -10.49 5.95
C GLU A 255 4.80 -9.42 5.32
N TYR A 256 3.89 -8.86 6.12
CA TYR A 256 3.04 -7.78 5.65
C TYR A 256 3.74 -6.44 5.79
N LEU A 257 3.72 -5.64 4.72
CA LEU A 257 4.15 -4.24 4.76
C LEU A 257 3.05 -3.41 5.39
N ILE A 258 3.28 -2.91 6.58
CA ILE A 258 2.32 -2.04 7.25
C ILE A 258 2.38 -0.65 6.62
N ARG A 259 1.20 -0.08 6.36
CA ARG A 259 1.03 1.28 5.86
C ARG A 259 0.26 2.10 6.88
N ASP A 260 0.94 3.08 7.45
CA ASP A 260 0.41 3.89 8.55
C ASP A 260 -0.51 5.01 8.00
N PRO A 261 -1.77 5.09 8.43
CA PRO A 261 -2.63 6.20 8.10
C PRO A 261 -2.14 7.46 8.85
N ILE A 262 -1.97 8.57 8.13
CA ILE A 262 -1.50 9.83 8.70
C ILE A 262 -2.57 10.92 8.78
N ARG A 263 -3.64 10.79 8.01
CA ARG A 263 -4.73 11.78 8.00
C ARG A 263 -6.01 11.20 7.41
N LEU A 264 -7.13 11.48 8.07
CA LEU A 264 -8.46 11.34 7.50
C LEU A 264 -8.87 12.67 6.87
N ASN A 265 -9.16 12.66 5.57
CA ASN A 265 -9.53 13.86 4.83
C ASN A 265 -11.04 14.11 4.84
N THR A 266 -11.47 15.36 4.62
CA THR A 266 -12.89 15.75 4.59
C THR A 266 -13.68 15.10 3.46
N ASP A 267 -13.01 14.74 2.36
CA ASP A 267 -13.59 14.00 1.22
C ASP A 267 -13.66 12.48 1.44
N LYS A 268 -13.52 12.02 2.69
CA LYS A 268 -13.52 10.61 3.09
C LYS A 268 -12.35 9.77 2.57
N SER A 269 -11.38 10.38 1.88
CA SER A 269 -10.13 9.71 1.55
C SER A 269 -9.21 9.62 2.76
N ILE A 270 -8.25 8.70 2.73
CA ILE A 270 -7.27 8.50 3.80
C ILE A 270 -5.87 8.72 3.21
N SER A 271 -5.08 9.59 3.85
CA SER A 271 -3.66 9.78 3.50
C SER A 271 -2.80 8.81 4.30
N PHE A 272 -1.80 8.23 3.66
CA PHE A 272 -0.86 7.28 4.25
C PHE A 272 0.57 7.84 4.22
N ALA A 273 1.44 7.27 5.04
CA ALA A 273 2.85 7.66 5.10
C ALA A 273 3.59 7.42 3.76
N THR A 274 3.12 6.48 2.96
CA THR A 274 3.68 6.10 1.67
C THR A 274 2.62 6.02 0.58
N LYS A 275 3.07 6.02 -0.67
CA LYS A 275 2.23 5.76 -1.83
C LYS A 275 1.72 4.32 -1.80
N ILE A 276 0.43 4.15 -2.09
CA ILE A 276 -0.23 2.85 -2.25
C ILE A 276 -0.83 2.83 -3.64
N HIS A 277 -0.61 1.74 -4.37
CA HIS A 277 -1.02 1.66 -5.77
C HIS A 277 -2.49 1.21 -5.90
N LYS A 278 -3.16 1.76 -6.90
CA LYS A 278 -4.48 1.31 -7.33
C LYS A 278 -4.39 -0.18 -7.74
N GLY A 279 -5.37 -0.96 -7.33
CA GLY A 279 -5.41 -2.40 -7.55
C GLY A 279 -4.68 -3.23 -6.48
N SER A 280 -3.97 -2.61 -5.53
CA SER A 280 -3.34 -3.34 -4.43
C SER A 280 -4.37 -4.08 -3.59
N VAL A 281 -4.05 -5.33 -3.25
CA VAL A 281 -4.81 -6.14 -2.28
C VAL A 281 -4.16 -5.99 -0.91
N GLY A 282 -4.93 -5.58 0.07
CA GLY A 282 -4.45 -5.38 1.44
C GLY A 282 -5.42 -5.93 2.47
N TYR A 283 -5.04 -5.81 3.73
CA TYR A 283 -5.81 -6.28 4.87
C TYR A 283 -5.84 -5.21 5.95
N ILE A 284 -6.96 -5.11 6.67
CA ILE A 284 -6.97 -4.37 7.93
C ILE A 284 -6.25 -5.24 8.96
N MET A 285 -5.23 -4.67 9.58
CA MET A 285 -4.38 -5.35 10.55
C MET A 285 -4.82 -5.01 11.98
N LYS A 286 -4.50 -5.88 12.93
CA LYS A 286 -4.72 -5.66 14.35
C LYS A 286 -3.40 -5.71 15.10
N GLY A 287 -3.10 -4.65 15.86
CA GLY A 287 -2.00 -4.62 16.83
C GLY A 287 -2.50 -4.95 18.24
N ASP A 288 -1.99 -6.02 18.82
CA ASP A 288 -2.15 -6.33 20.26
C ASP A 288 -0.81 -6.11 20.95
N ILE A 289 -0.78 -5.35 22.03
CA ILE A 289 0.47 -4.94 22.70
C ILE A 289 1.30 -6.16 23.13
N ARG A 290 0.66 -7.24 23.61
CA ARG A 290 1.39 -8.46 23.98
C ARG A 290 2.04 -9.12 22.78
N HIS A 291 1.32 -9.21 21.67
CA HIS A 291 1.88 -9.74 20.41
C HIS A 291 2.99 -8.86 19.84
N LEU A 292 2.89 -7.53 19.98
CA LEU A 292 3.96 -6.62 19.56
C LEU A 292 5.24 -6.88 20.37
N ILE A 293 5.16 -6.98 21.70
CA ILE A 293 6.29 -7.26 22.57
C ILE A 293 6.89 -8.64 22.29
N GLU A 294 6.06 -9.68 22.13
CA GLU A 294 6.54 -11.03 21.81
C GLU A 294 7.19 -11.10 20.41
N SER A 295 6.63 -10.37 19.44
CA SER A 295 7.26 -10.22 18.12
C SER A 295 8.66 -9.60 18.25
N SER A 296 8.82 -8.57 19.08
CA SER A 296 10.13 -7.93 19.31
C SER A 296 11.12 -8.87 19.97
N ARG A 297 10.67 -9.71 20.88
CA ARG A 297 11.46 -10.82 21.45
C ARG A 297 11.92 -11.81 20.37
N CYS A 298 11.03 -12.20 19.48
CA CYS A 298 11.34 -13.12 18.36
C CYS A 298 12.33 -12.49 17.37
N ILE A 299 12.13 -11.22 17.01
CA ILE A 299 13.01 -10.46 16.12
C ILE A 299 14.43 -10.38 16.71
N ALA A 300 14.55 -10.03 17.98
CA ALA A 300 15.85 -9.96 18.65
C ALA A 300 16.55 -11.33 18.70
N LYS A 301 15.82 -12.41 19.02
CA LYS A 301 16.33 -13.78 18.98
C LYS A 301 16.75 -14.23 17.58
N GLU A 302 16.04 -13.85 16.55
CA GLU A 302 16.41 -14.12 15.15
C GLU A 302 17.69 -13.37 14.80
N GLY A 303 17.78 -12.09 15.17
CA GLY A 303 18.96 -11.25 14.93
C GLY A 303 20.24 -11.83 15.53
N ILE A 304 20.17 -12.31 16.77
CA ILE A 304 21.37 -12.83 17.45
C ILE A 304 21.81 -14.20 16.91
N ARG A 305 20.89 -15.04 16.45
CA ARG A 305 21.22 -16.37 15.89
C ARG A 305 22.14 -16.29 14.68
N GLY A 306 22.09 -15.20 13.93
CA GLY A 306 22.94 -14.98 12.76
C GLY A 306 24.37 -14.49 13.08
N VAL A 307 24.73 -14.30 14.36
CA VAL A 307 26.01 -13.69 14.77
C VAL A 307 26.70 -14.58 15.81
N SER A 308 27.94 -15.00 15.53
CA SER A 308 28.66 -15.92 16.42
C SER A 308 29.13 -15.26 17.73
N LYS A 309 29.53 -13.98 17.66
CA LYS A 309 29.93 -13.16 18.81
C LYS A 309 29.36 -11.76 18.64
N PRO A 310 28.15 -11.49 19.14
CA PRO A 310 27.56 -10.17 19.06
C PRO A 310 28.39 -9.14 19.84
N GLY A 311 28.74 -8.04 19.18
CA GLY A 311 29.52 -6.96 19.75
C GLY A 311 28.68 -5.71 20.00
N PHE A 312 27.61 -5.51 19.24
CA PHE A 312 26.68 -4.38 19.38
C PHE A 312 25.35 -4.66 18.71
N ALA A 313 24.36 -3.86 19.06
CA ALA A 313 23.09 -3.80 18.35
C ALA A 313 22.69 -2.35 18.07
N ILE A 314 22.19 -2.11 16.85
CA ILE A 314 21.56 -0.84 16.43
C ILE A 314 20.07 -1.10 16.23
N VAL A 315 19.24 -0.28 16.89
CA VAL A 315 17.79 -0.45 16.90
C VAL A 315 17.12 0.77 16.24
N PHE A 316 16.32 0.51 15.23
CA PHE A 316 15.40 1.48 14.62
C PHE A 316 13.97 1.03 14.90
N ASP A 317 13.28 1.79 15.74
CA ASP A 317 11.92 1.45 16.17
C ASP A 317 10.96 2.56 15.77
N CYS A 318 9.82 2.17 15.21
CA CYS A 318 8.84 3.13 14.75
C CYS A 318 8.22 3.93 15.89
N ILE A 319 8.21 5.25 15.79
CA ILE A 319 7.56 6.13 16.77
C ILE A 319 6.09 5.79 16.97
N SER A 320 5.42 5.28 15.94
CA SER A 320 4.03 4.83 16.01
C SER A 320 3.87 3.63 16.95
N ARG A 321 4.90 2.77 17.12
CA ARG A 321 4.88 1.65 18.09
C ARG A 321 4.98 2.18 19.51
N SER A 322 5.92 3.08 19.77
CA SER A 322 6.07 3.74 21.06
C SER A 322 4.78 4.48 21.46
N SER A 323 4.17 5.24 20.54
CA SER A 323 2.91 5.95 20.77
C SER A 323 1.73 4.99 21.05
N LEU A 324 1.70 3.83 20.41
CA LEU A 324 0.67 2.81 20.60
C LEU A 324 0.81 2.12 21.95
N MET A 325 2.04 1.76 22.34
CA MET A 325 2.31 1.03 23.59
C MET A 325 2.39 1.93 24.83
N ARG A 326 2.66 3.22 24.64
CA ARG A 326 2.82 4.22 25.71
C ARG A 326 3.80 3.71 26.81
N GLU A 327 3.37 3.71 28.07
CA GLU A 327 4.18 3.26 29.20
C GLU A 327 4.67 1.80 29.08
N ARG A 328 3.96 0.97 28.31
CA ARG A 328 4.35 -0.43 28.08
C ARG A 328 5.46 -0.59 27.05
N PHE A 329 5.88 0.47 26.36
CA PHE A 329 6.99 0.43 25.42
C PHE A 329 8.30 0.00 26.09
N LYS A 330 8.50 0.31 27.36
CA LYS A 330 9.64 -0.19 28.14
C LYS A 330 9.73 -1.72 28.15
N LEU A 331 8.60 -2.44 28.16
CA LEU A 331 8.57 -3.91 28.13
C LEU A 331 9.08 -4.46 26.78
N GLU A 332 8.91 -3.71 25.69
CA GLU A 332 9.49 -4.04 24.40
C GLU A 332 11.02 -3.94 24.45
N LEU A 333 11.55 -2.85 24.99
CA LEU A 333 13.00 -2.64 25.11
C LEU A 333 13.64 -3.67 26.06
N GLU A 334 12.97 -3.98 27.17
CA GLU A 334 13.37 -5.06 28.10
C GLU A 334 13.42 -6.42 27.37
N ALA A 335 12.38 -6.74 26.56
CA ALA A 335 12.32 -7.99 25.79
C ALA A 335 13.44 -8.08 24.74
N ILE A 336 13.78 -6.97 24.08
CA ILE A 336 14.92 -6.88 23.16
C ILE A 336 16.23 -7.13 23.95
N ARG A 337 16.42 -6.42 25.05
CA ARG A 337 17.62 -6.53 25.90
C ARG A 337 17.86 -7.94 26.41
N GLU A 338 16.81 -8.57 26.98
CA GLU A 338 16.87 -9.96 27.46
C GLU A 338 17.25 -10.95 26.36
N SER A 339 16.75 -10.71 25.13
CA SER A 339 16.99 -11.60 23.99
C SER A 339 18.39 -11.45 23.40
N ILE A 340 18.93 -10.25 23.36
CA ILE A 340 20.26 -9.96 22.81
C ILE A 340 21.38 -10.29 23.82
N GLY A 341 21.09 -10.11 25.13
CA GLY A 341 22.04 -10.30 26.21
C GLY A 341 22.46 -8.98 26.84
N THR A 342 22.75 -9.04 28.16
CA THR A 342 23.05 -7.85 28.97
C THR A 342 24.42 -7.23 28.70
N ASP A 343 25.33 -8.01 28.10
CA ASP A 343 26.72 -7.56 27.85
C ASP A 343 26.88 -6.87 26.48
N VAL A 344 25.87 -6.97 25.61
CA VAL A 344 25.89 -6.36 24.26
C VAL A 344 25.43 -4.90 24.34
N PRO A 345 26.23 -3.92 23.91
CA PRO A 345 25.81 -2.55 23.79
C PRO A 345 24.65 -2.41 22.80
N ILE A 346 23.57 -1.75 23.23
CA ILE A 346 22.39 -1.47 22.38
C ILE A 346 22.21 0.04 22.30
N VAL A 347 22.19 0.55 21.09
CA VAL A 347 21.89 1.95 20.80
C VAL A 347 20.88 2.05 19.67
N GLY A 348 20.08 3.08 19.65
CA GLY A 348 19.12 3.29 18.58
C GLY A 348 18.31 4.55 18.72
N MET A 349 17.28 4.65 17.92
CA MET A 349 16.40 5.81 17.92
C MET A 349 14.98 5.44 17.51
N LEU A 350 14.01 6.25 17.92
CA LEU A 350 12.66 6.21 17.34
C LEU A 350 12.71 6.83 15.95
N THR A 351 12.00 6.22 15.00
CA THR A 351 12.07 6.58 13.58
C THR A 351 10.69 6.93 13.01
N TRP A 352 10.69 7.79 12.02
CA TRP A 352 9.52 8.11 11.18
C TRP A 352 9.46 7.19 9.94
N GLY A 353 9.41 5.90 10.20
CA GLY A 353 9.52 4.85 9.21
C GLY A 353 10.94 4.30 9.13
N GLU A 354 11.01 3.00 8.98
CA GLU A 354 12.22 2.19 9.08
C GLU A 354 12.68 1.77 7.67
N ILE A 355 13.97 1.50 7.55
CA ILE A 355 14.56 0.85 6.40
C ILE A 355 15.12 -0.49 6.88
N GLY A 356 14.71 -1.55 6.21
CA GLY A 356 15.21 -2.88 6.44
C GLY A 356 14.83 -3.78 5.28
N GLY A 357 15.46 -4.95 5.22
CA GLY A 357 15.13 -5.95 4.22
C GLY A 357 16.18 -7.05 4.19
N LYS A 358 15.71 -8.29 4.09
CA LYS A 358 16.59 -9.47 4.02
C LYS A 358 17.15 -9.66 2.62
N VAL A 359 16.48 -9.13 1.60
CA VAL A 359 16.77 -9.34 0.17
C VAL A 359 16.93 -8.03 -0.57
N SER A 360 16.02 -7.09 -0.37
CA SER A 360 16.04 -5.74 -0.93
C SER A 360 15.67 -4.74 0.16
N PRO A 361 16.16 -3.50 0.09
CA PRO A 361 15.76 -2.48 1.05
C PRO A 361 14.29 -2.11 0.84
N GLU A 362 13.52 -2.18 1.92
CA GLU A 362 12.12 -1.76 1.95
C GLU A 362 11.93 -0.61 2.93
N PHE A 363 11.05 0.31 2.58
CA PHE A 363 10.56 1.31 3.52
C PHE A 363 9.37 0.74 4.30
N LEU A 364 9.48 0.77 5.61
CA LEU A 364 8.61 0.10 6.56
C LEU A 364 7.92 1.13 7.47
N ASN A 365 6.78 0.77 8.01
CA ASN A 365 6.09 1.52 9.07
C ASN A 365 5.68 0.57 10.19
N LYS A 366 5.58 1.08 11.42
CA LYS A 366 5.20 0.31 12.61
C LYS A 366 6.05 -0.95 12.80
N THR A 367 7.27 -0.90 12.33
CA THR A 367 8.20 -2.04 12.28
C THR A 367 9.35 -1.80 13.26
N LEU A 368 9.83 -2.85 13.88
CA LEU A 368 11.10 -2.88 14.60
C LEU A 368 12.15 -3.45 13.66
N VAL A 369 13.27 -2.76 13.51
CA VAL A 369 14.44 -3.21 12.75
C VAL A 369 15.66 -3.22 13.66
N ILE A 370 16.32 -4.36 13.77
CA ILE A 370 17.51 -4.54 14.59
C ILE A 370 18.68 -5.01 13.72
N GLY A 371 19.80 -4.31 13.79
CA GLY A 371 21.07 -4.75 13.22
C GLY A 371 22.00 -5.20 14.32
N ILE A 372 22.37 -6.48 14.37
CA ILE A 372 23.31 -7.02 15.36
C ILE A 372 24.65 -7.26 14.67
N GLY A 373 25.67 -6.49 15.07
CA GLY A 373 27.01 -6.58 14.52
C GLY A 373 27.94 -7.44 15.39
N GLY A 374 28.80 -8.18 14.72
CA GLY A 374 29.78 -9.03 15.39
C GLY A 374 30.98 -9.36 14.49
N LYS A 375 31.93 -10.12 15.03
CA LYS A 375 33.05 -10.61 14.23
C LYS A 375 32.52 -11.54 13.14
N LYS A 376 33.06 -11.36 11.93
CA LYS A 376 32.82 -12.29 10.84
C LYS A 376 33.35 -13.66 11.26
N GLN A 377 32.55 -14.72 11.05
CA GLN A 377 32.99 -16.09 11.37
C GLN A 377 34.23 -16.39 10.52
N GLU A 378 35.37 -16.60 11.13
CA GLU A 378 36.56 -17.13 10.46
C GLU A 378 36.22 -18.56 10.04
N GLY A 379 35.76 -18.76 8.83
CA GLY A 379 35.68 -20.07 8.20
C GLY A 379 37.09 -20.51 7.83
N ASP A 380 37.54 -21.61 8.40
CA ASP A 380 38.74 -22.39 8.14
C ASP A 380 39.66 -21.82 7.05
N GLY A 381 40.79 -21.32 7.47
CA GLY A 381 41.87 -20.87 6.61
C GLY A 381 42.30 -21.93 5.60
N TYR A 382 42.62 -21.51 4.39
CA TYR A 382 43.23 -22.28 3.31
C TYR A 382 42.27 -22.95 2.30
N ASN A 383 41.30 -22.24 1.82
CA ASN A 383 40.67 -22.38 0.50
C ASN A 383 39.74 -21.19 0.20
N GLY A 384 40.04 -20.03 0.74
CA GLY A 384 39.19 -18.87 0.84
C GLY A 384 38.64 -18.33 -0.50
N SER A 385 39.40 -18.36 -1.59
CA SER A 385 38.93 -17.77 -2.85
C SER A 385 37.92 -18.63 -3.60
N LYS A 386 38.09 -19.96 -3.60
CA LYS A 386 37.15 -20.87 -4.27
C LYS A 386 35.86 -21.10 -3.46
N ARG A 387 35.99 -21.30 -2.13
CA ARG A 387 34.85 -21.50 -1.23
C ARG A 387 34.06 -20.21 -1.02
N SER A 388 34.72 -19.06 -0.90
CA SER A 388 34.08 -17.74 -0.86
C SER A 388 33.32 -17.45 -2.16
N ARG A 389 33.87 -17.81 -3.32
CA ARG A 389 33.19 -17.65 -4.61
C ARG A 389 31.99 -18.58 -4.76
N ILE A 390 32.09 -19.82 -4.28
CA ILE A 390 30.98 -20.81 -4.27
C ILE A 390 29.90 -20.35 -3.27
N THR A 391 30.28 -19.93 -2.07
CA THR A 391 29.34 -19.43 -1.04
C THR A 391 28.68 -18.13 -1.48
N ARG A 392 29.40 -17.21 -2.13
CA ARG A 392 28.85 -16.00 -2.75
C ARG A 392 27.82 -16.34 -3.83
N THR A 393 28.18 -17.26 -4.71
CA THR A 393 27.28 -17.70 -5.80
C THR A 393 26.04 -18.39 -5.23
N LEU A 394 26.19 -19.20 -4.19
CA LEU A 394 25.09 -19.87 -3.49
C LEU A 394 24.17 -18.89 -2.76
N ASN A 395 24.75 -17.90 -2.06
CA ASN A 395 24.00 -16.85 -1.37
C ASN A 395 23.25 -15.94 -2.36
N MET A 396 23.88 -15.62 -3.50
CA MET A 396 23.24 -14.86 -4.56
C MET A 396 22.05 -15.61 -5.14
N GLU A 397 22.16 -16.93 -5.35
CA GLU A 397 21.03 -17.75 -5.82
C GLU A 397 19.95 -17.89 -4.78
N LEU A 398 20.30 -18.11 -3.52
CA LEU A 398 19.33 -18.12 -2.42
C LEU A 398 18.59 -16.80 -2.33
N SER A 399 19.27 -15.67 -2.54
CA SER A 399 18.65 -14.35 -2.59
C SER A 399 17.71 -14.21 -3.79
N ILE A 400 18.11 -14.66 -4.97
CA ILE A 400 17.25 -14.67 -6.17
C ILE A 400 16.02 -15.57 -5.93
N LEU A 401 16.21 -16.78 -5.41
CA LEU A 401 15.13 -17.72 -5.10
C LEU A 401 14.20 -17.15 -4.02
N HIS A 402 14.74 -16.48 -3.02
CA HIS A 402 13.94 -15.82 -1.98
C HIS A 402 13.13 -14.66 -2.56
N GLU A 403 13.73 -13.80 -3.38
CA GLU A 403 13.02 -12.71 -4.06
C GLU A 403 11.93 -13.25 -5.01
N ILE A 404 12.18 -14.37 -5.68
CA ILE A 404 11.17 -15.08 -6.48
C ILE A 404 10.04 -15.62 -5.61
N ALA A 405 10.37 -16.28 -4.50
CA ALA A 405 9.36 -16.83 -3.57
C ALA A 405 8.48 -15.76 -2.94
N SER A 406 9.04 -14.57 -2.69
CA SER A 406 8.36 -13.43 -2.13
C SER A 406 7.64 -12.55 -3.15
N PHE A 407 7.69 -12.91 -4.43
CA PHE A 407 7.02 -12.20 -5.51
C PHE A 407 5.50 -12.18 -5.27
N SER A 408 4.93 -11.01 -5.11
CA SER A 408 3.52 -10.81 -4.77
C SER A 408 2.89 -9.75 -5.68
N PHE A 409 1.58 -9.83 -5.82
CA PHE A 409 0.83 -8.91 -6.66
C PHE A 409 0.46 -7.64 -5.89
N SER A 410 0.80 -6.49 -6.46
CA SER A 410 0.37 -5.19 -5.98
C SER A 410 -0.03 -4.30 -7.18
N GLY A 411 -1.27 -4.41 -7.69
CA GLY A 411 -1.70 -3.53 -8.78
C GLY A 411 -2.68 -4.15 -9.78
N SER A 412 -2.71 -3.63 -11.01
CA SER A 412 -3.48 -4.20 -12.12
C SER A 412 -2.70 -5.32 -12.82
N GLN A 413 -3.40 -6.15 -13.60
CA GLN A 413 -2.74 -7.16 -14.46
C GLN A 413 -1.63 -6.56 -15.33
N GLU A 414 -1.85 -5.33 -15.84
CA GLU A 414 -0.87 -4.63 -16.68
C GLU A 414 0.33 -4.15 -15.87
N SER A 415 0.10 -3.68 -14.63
CA SER A 415 1.18 -3.29 -13.72
C SER A 415 2.04 -4.49 -13.34
N PHE A 416 1.40 -5.63 -13.04
CA PHE A 416 2.09 -6.87 -12.72
C PHE A 416 2.90 -7.41 -13.90
N ALA A 417 2.34 -7.34 -15.11
CA ALA A 417 3.07 -7.75 -16.32
C ALA A 417 4.37 -6.92 -16.52
N LYS A 418 4.30 -5.61 -16.29
CA LYS A 418 5.50 -4.74 -16.34
C LYS A 418 6.51 -5.10 -15.25
N GLU A 419 6.04 -5.38 -14.03
CA GLU A 419 6.89 -5.79 -12.93
C GLU A 419 7.59 -7.13 -13.20
N VAL A 420 6.88 -8.11 -13.79
CA VAL A 420 7.46 -9.38 -14.24
C VAL A 420 8.63 -9.12 -15.21
N ILE A 421 8.44 -8.27 -16.20
CA ILE A 421 9.49 -7.95 -17.19
C ILE A 421 10.69 -7.24 -16.53
N GLU A 422 10.46 -6.28 -15.65
CA GLU A 422 11.56 -5.63 -14.91
C GLU A 422 12.35 -6.63 -14.06
N LYS A 423 11.66 -7.56 -13.41
CA LYS A 423 12.32 -8.59 -12.61
C LYS A 423 13.07 -9.60 -13.46
N THR A 424 12.59 -9.97 -14.66
CA THR A 424 13.36 -10.84 -15.57
C THR A 424 14.71 -10.22 -15.95
N LYS A 425 14.72 -8.94 -16.26
CA LYS A 425 15.96 -8.20 -16.53
C LYS A 425 16.89 -8.19 -15.32
N ARG A 426 16.36 -7.82 -14.15
CA ARG A 426 17.15 -7.58 -12.95
C ARG A 426 17.65 -8.85 -12.28
N LEU A 427 16.78 -9.86 -12.13
CA LEU A 427 17.09 -11.09 -11.39
C LEU A 427 17.67 -12.18 -12.26
N LEU A 428 17.17 -12.30 -13.48
CA LEU A 428 17.54 -13.39 -14.37
C LEU A 428 18.63 -13.00 -15.38
N GLY A 429 18.99 -11.71 -15.42
CA GLY A 429 20.05 -11.22 -16.31
C GLY A 429 19.77 -11.45 -17.79
N VAL A 430 18.49 -11.41 -18.19
CA VAL A 430 18.11 -11.64 -19.58
C VAL A 430 18.32 -10.37 -20.42
N ARG A 431 18.75 -10.56 -21.66
CA ARG A 431 18.94 -9.49 -22.65
C ARG A 431 17.59 -8.98 -23.16
N ARG A 432 16.68 -9.90 -23.48
CA ARG A 432 15.32 -9.59 -23.97
C ARG A 432 14.30 -10.45 -23.25
N SER A 433 13.14 -9.90 -22.97
CA SER A 433 12.01 -10.64 -22.41
C SER A 433 10.67 -10.05 -22.87
N ALA A 434 9.66 -10.89 -23.00
CA ALA A 434 8.32 -10.49 -23.36
C ALA A 434 7.27 -11.37 -22.67
N LEU A 435 6.19 -10.74 -22.23
CA LEU A 435 5.00 -11.43 -21.75
C LEU A 435 3.84 -11.19 -22.72
N LEU A 436 3.41 -12.25 -23.36
CA LEU A 436 2.29 -12.28 -24.30
C LEU A 436 1.04 -12.79 -23.59
N LYS A 437 -0.14 -12.24 -23.93
CA LYS A 437 -1.45 -12.73 -23.53
C LYS A 437 -2.24 -13.15 -24.77
N LYS A 438 -2.82 -14.34 -24.76
CA LYS A 438 -3.70 -14.80 -25.84
C LYS A 438 -5.06 -14.08 -25.74
N VAL A 439 -5.55 -13.56 -26.86
CA VAL A 439 -6.85 -12.91 -26.99
C VAL A 439 -7.50 -13.44 -28.26
N GLY A 440 -8.43 -14.39 -28.11
CA GLY A 440 -8.96 -15.17 -29.24
C GLY A 440 -7.84 -15.93 -29.97
N ASN A 441 -7.71 -15.76 -31.28
CA ASN A 441 -6.67 -16.41 -32.09
C ASN A 441 -5.39 -15.59 -32.24
N SER A 442 -5.24 -14.46 -31.52
CA SER A 442 -4.07 -13.59 -31.61
C SER A 442 -3.39 -13.43 -30.25
N TYR A 443 -2.16 -12.87 -30.27
CA TYR A 443 -1.43 -12.50 -29.07
C TYR A 443 -1.36 -10.99 -28.92
N ARG A 444 -1.44 -10.53 -27.68
CA ARG A 444 -1.21 -9.14 -27.29
C ARG A 444 -0.01 -9.05 -26.34
N LEU A 445 0.83 -8.06 -26.54
CA LEU A 445 1.97 -7.78 -25.66
C LEU A 445 1.47 -7.15 -24.35
N SER A 446 1.71 -7.83 -23.24
CA SER A 446 1.36 -7.33 -21.90
C SER A 446 2.51 -6.58 -21.23
N GLY A 447 3.75 -6.89 -21.62
CA GLY A 447 4.97 -6.22 -21.24
C GLY A 447 6.15 -6.74 -22.05
N SER A 448 7.18 -5.91 -22.25
CA SER A 448 8.39 -6.32 -22.97
C SER A 448 9.62 -5.51 -22.57
N TRP A 449 10.78 -6.14 -22.77
CA TRP A 449 12.10 -5.55 -22.72
C TRP A 449 12.89 -5.98 -23.94
N GLY A 450 13.39 -5.04 -24.73
CA GLY A 450 14.18 -5.32 -25.95
C GLY A 450 13.36 -5.78 -27.16
N PHE A 451 12.02 -5.64 -27.12
CA PHE A 451 11.11 -5.87 -28.25
C PHE A 451 10.25 -4.65 -28.52
N GLN A 452 9.95 -4.39 -29.79
CA GLN A 452 9.11 -3.27 -30.21
C GLN A 452 7.63 -3.67 -30.34
N ASP A 453 7.38 -4.86 -30.87
CA ASP A 453 6.03 -5.35 -31.10
C ASP A 453 5.87 -6.88 -30.89
N VAL A 454 4.65 -7.38 -31.05
CA VAL A 454 4.30 -8.81 -30.93
C VAL A 454 4.96 -9.65 -32.00
N LYS A 455 5.11 -9.13 -33.22
CA LYS A 455 5.66 -9.87 -34.37
C LYS A 455 7.11 -10.23 -34.12
N ASP A 456 7.89 -9.28 -33.59
CA ASP A 456 9.29 -9.49 -33.24
C ASP A 456 9.45 -10.66 -32.26
N VAL A 457 8.54 -10.76 -31.26
CA VAL A 457 8.56 -11.87 -30.28
C VAL A 457 8.20 -13.18 -30.92
N LEU A 458 7.15 -13.21 -31.79
CA LEU A 458 6.69 -14.41 -32.45
C LEU A 458 7.73 -14.96 -33.46
N ASP A 459 8.45 -14.09 -34.13
CA ASP A 459 9.55 -14.51 -35.03
C ASP A 459 10.71 -15.11 -34.22
N CYS A 460 11.06 -14.56 -33.08
CA CYS A 460 12.05 -15.14 -32.16
C CYS A 460 11.64 -16.47 -31.56
N LEU A 461 10.35 -16.75 -31.38
CA LEU A 461 9.83 -18.02 -30.87
C LEU A 461 9.94 -19.17 -31.88
N ARG A 462 10.03 -18.86 -33.17
CA ARG A 462 10.20 -19.88 -34.23
C ARG A 462 11.60 -20.44 -34.31
N GLU A 463 12.57 -19.77 -33.71
CA GLU A 463 13.97 -20.15 -33.73
C GLU A 463 14.37 -20.83 -32.41
N GLU A 464 14.66 -22.11 -32.41
CA GLU A 464 15.24 -22.79 -31.25
C GLU A 464 16.73 -22.43 -31.12
N ALA A 465 17.12 -21.94 -29.94
CA ALA A 465 18.51 -21.61 -29.64
C ALA A 465 18.80 -21.83 -28.14
N PRO A 466 20.04 -22.23 -27.77
CA PRO A 466 20.40 -22.58 -26.40
C PRO A 466 20.38 -21.37 -25.42
N ASN A 467 20.25 -20.15 -25.94
CA ASN A 467 20.13 -18.92 -25.18
C ASN A 467 18.70 -18.39 -25.09
N LYS A 468 17.71 -19.14 -25.56
CA LYS A 468 16.28 -18.77 -25.57
C LYS A 468 15.44 -19.76 -24.77
N MET A 469 14.43 -19.28 -24.07
CA MET A 469 13.41 -20.11 -23.40
C MET A 469 12.05 -19.45 -23.45
N SER A 470 11.00 -20.26 -23.54
CA SER A 470 9.62 -19.80 -23.43
C SER A 470 8.85 -20.66 -22.44
N PHE A 471 7.96 -20.03 -21.69
CA PHE A 471 7.19 -20.68 -20.63
C PHE A 471 5.71 -20.37 -20.82
N PRO A 472 4.86 -21.38 -21.09
CA PRO A 472 3.42 -21.22 -21.06
C PRO A 472 2.95 -20.99 -19.61
N LEU A 473 2.01 -20.10 -19.40
CA LEU A 473 1.44 -19.74 -18.11
C LEU A 473 -0.09 -19.78 -18.21
N GLY A 474 -0.74 -20.53 -17.31
CA GLY A 474 -2.18 -20.67 -17.26
C GLY A 474 -2.76 -21.73 -18.23
N ASP A 475 -4.09 -21.86 -18.21
CA ASP A 475 -4.86 -22.78 -19.04
C ASP A 475 -5.18 -22.20 -20.44
N GLU A 476 -5.92 -22.94 -21.26
CA GLU A 476 -6.27 -22.53 -22.62
C GLU A 476 -7.06 -21.21 -22.70
N GLU A 477 -7.92 -20.94 -21.71
CA GLU A 477 -8.74 -19.72 -21.68
C GLU A 477 -7.97 -18.49 -21.18
N ARG A 478 -6.96 -18.73 -20.33
CA ARG A 478 -6.18 -17.68 -19.65
C ARG A 478 -4.71 -17.71 -20.04
N PHE A 479 -4.41 -18.27 -21.22
CA PHE A 479 -3.07 -18.51 -21.70
C PHE A 479 -2.23 -17.26 -21.83
N ARG A 480 -1.04 -17.30 -21.24
CA ARG A 480 0.05 -16.32 -21.39
C ARG A 480 1.34 -17.05 -21.76
N LEU A 481 2.26 -16.34 -22.37
CA LEU A 481 3.57 -16.86 -22.71
C LEU A 481 4.66 -15.89 -22.24
N LEU A 482 5.55 -16.35 -21.39
CA LEU A 482 6.75 -15.61 -21.00
C LEU A 482 7.94 -16.09 -21.84
N TYR A 483 8.54 -15.17 -22.60
CA TYR A 483 9.74 -15.39 -23.40
C TYR A 483 10.95 -14.74 -22.75
N LEU A 484 12.09 -15.48 -22.71
CA LEU A 484 13.36 -15.04 -22.11
C LEU A 484 14.52 -15.34 -23.06
N GLU A 485 15.43 -14.37 -23.25
CA GLU A 485 16.62 -14.52 -24.08
C GLU A 485 17.85 -13.91 -23.39
N LYS A 486 19.00 -14.58 -23.46
CA LYS A 486 20.30 -14.12 -22.96
C LYS A 486 21.30 -13.88 -24.11
N ASP A 487 22.43 -13.24 -23.78
CA ASP A 487 23.57 -13.13 -24.69
C ASP A 487 24.37 -14.41 -24.78
N THR A 488 24.29 -15.27 -23.78
CA THR A 488 25.00 -16.54 -23.68
C THR A 488 24.04 -17.71 -23.55
N SER A 489 24.48 -18.94 -23.79
CA SER A 489 23.69 -20.16 -23.56
C SER A 489 23.18 -20.21 -22.12
N ILE A 490 21.93 -20.63 -21.95
CA ILE A 490 21.28 -20.77 -20.64
C ILE A 490 21.73 -22.09 -20.02
N THR A 491 22.36 -22.03 -18.87
CA THR A 491 22.84 -23.21 -18.13
C THR A 491 21.68 -23.97 -17.48
N ASP A 492 21.86 -25.26 -17.16
CA ASP A 492 20.84 -26.07 -16.49
C ASP A 492 20.46 -25.51 -15.09
N ARG A 493 21.39 -24.83 -14.47
CA ARG A 493 21.17 -24.13 -13.20
C ARG A 493 20.24 -22.93 -13.37
N GLU A 494 20.47 -22.10 -14.38
CA GLU A 494 19.60 -20.97 -14.72
C GLU A 494 18.22 -21.43 -15.19
N LYS A 495 18.12 -22.53 -15.94
CA LYS A 495 16.85 -23.15 -16.32
C LYS A 495 15.98 -23.44 -15.08
N ARG A 496 16.59 -24.00 -14.01
CA ARG A 496 15.87 -24.27 -12.75
C ARG A 496 15.35 -22.99 -12.11
N ILE A 497 16.17 -21.95 -12.04
CA ILE A 497 15.77 -20.64 -11.48
C ILE A 497 14.64 -20.03 -12.31
N TYR A 498 14.75 -20.08 -13.64
CA TYR A 498 13.72 -19.56 -14.55
C TYR A 498 12.41 -20.33 -14.41
N THR A 499 12.46 -21.65 -14.24
CA THR A 499 11.27 -22.48 -13.99
C THR A 499 10.59 -22.11 -12.66
N ILE A 500 11.34 -21.88 -11.58
CA ILE A 500 10.80 -21.46 -10.29
C ILE A 500 10.17 -20.06 -10.40
N PHE A 501 10.86 -19.13 -11.08
CA PHE A 501 10.35 -17.80 -11.33
C PHE A 501 9.02 -17.82 -12.09
N THR A 502 8.98 -18.55 -13.20
CA THR A 502 7.79 -18.64 -14.05
C THR A 502 6.63 -19.31 -13.35
N LYS A 503 6.88 -20.35 -12.55
CA LYS A 503 5.85 -20.98 -11.73
C LYS A 503 5.23 -19.99 -10.73
N ARG A 504 6.06 -19.18 -10.07
CA ARG A 504 5.57 -18.14 -9.16
C ARG A 504 4.76 -17.07 -9.88
N VAL A 505 5.19 -16.65 -11.07
CA VAL A 505 4.45 -15.71 -11.92
C VAL A 505 3.08 -16.28 -12.31
N GLU A 506 3.03 -17.56 -12.68
CA GLU A 506 1.80 -18.28 -13.01
C GLU A 506 0.82 -18.32 -11.82
N ASP A 507 1.30 -18.68 -10.63
CA ASP A 507 0.50 -18.75 -9.41
C ASP A 507 -0.16 -17.39 -9.10
N ILE A 508 0.59 -16.32 -9.28
CA ILE A 508 0.07 -14.95 -9.05
C ILE A 508 -0.95 -14.56 -10.11
N PHE A 509 -0.71 -14.85 -11.40
CA PHE A 509 -1.71 -14.59 -12.43
C PHE A 509 -3.01 -15.37 -12.20
N THR A 510 -2.92 -16.63 -11.79
CA THR A 510 -4.06 -17.47 -11.43
C THR A 510 -4.85 -16.87 -10.27
N MET A 511 -4.15 -16.38 -9.25
CA MET A 511 -4.79 -15.67 -8.13
C MET A 511 -5.50 -14.39 -8.59
N ILE A 512 -4.88 -13.58 -9.44
CA ILE A 512 -5.48 -12.36 -10.01
C ILE A 512 -6.74 -12.68 -10.80
N ASP A 513 -6.67 -13.68 -11.68
CA ASP A 513 -7.78 -14.08 -12.53
C ASP A 513 -8.97 -14.55 -11.69
N ASN A 514 -8.73 -15.35 -10.64
CA ASN A 514 -9.76 -15.81 -9.71
C ASN A 514 -10.41 -14.65 -8.93
N ILE A 515 -9.64 -13.65 -8.51
CA ILE A 515 -10.17 -12.45 -7.84
C ILE A 515 -11.08 -11.66 -8.80
N ILE A 516 -10.66 -11.50 -10.06
CA ILE A 516 -11.44 -10.77 -11.07
C ILE A 516 -12.75 -11.50 -11.37
N GLU A 517 -12.71 -12.82 -11.50
CA GLU A 517 -13.88 -13.65 -11.77
C GLU A 517 -14.89 -13.63 -10.61
N ARG A 518 -14.40 -13.83 -9.39
CA ARG A 518 -15.23 -13.73 -8.18
C ARG A 518 -15.93 -12.38 -8.10
N ARG A 519 -15.25 -11.29 -8.41
CA ARG A 519 -15.85 -9.95 -8.43
C ARG A 519 -16.92 -9.81 -9.51
N ARG A 520 -16.67 -10.33 -10.71
CA ARG A 520 -17.69 -10.31 -11.78
C ARG A 520 -18.94 -11.06 -11.34
N THR A 521 -18.76 -12.20 -10.70
CA THR A 521 -19.86 -13.02 -10.17
C THR A 521 -20.60 -12.28 -9.04
N GLU A 522 -19.88 -11.67 -8.10
CA GLU A 522 -20.48 -10.88 -7.02
C GLU A 522 -21.24 -9.65 -7.54
N MET A 523 -20.71 -8.95 -8.54
CA MET A 523 -21.39 -7.83 -9.18
C MET A 523 -22.65 -8.30 -9.93
N ALA A 524 -22.56 -9.40 -10.67
CA ALA A 524 -23.71 -9.97 -11.37
C ALA A 524 -24.81 -10.41 -10.39
N LEU A 525 -24.41 -11.02 -9.26
CA LEU A 525 -25.35 -11.40 -8.18
C LEU A 525 -26.01 -10.16 -7.55
N LYS A 526 -25.25 -9.11 -7.27
CA LYS A 526 -25.79 -7.84 -6.78
C LYS A 526 -26.77 -7.21 -7.78
N GLU A 527 -26.44 -7.20 -9.07
CA GLU A 527 -27.37 -6.70 -10.08
C GLU A 527 -28.68 -7.50 -10.12
N LEU A 528 -28.63 -8.83 -10.04
CA LEU A 528 -29.80 -9.70 -9.99
C LEU A 528 -30.65 -9.46 -8.75
N THR A 529 -30.06 -9.16 -7.60
CA THR A 529 -30.79 -8.94 -6.33
C THR A 529 -31.41 -7.54 -6.23
N LEU A 530 -31.01 -6.58 -7.07
CA LEU A 530 -31.48 -5.19 -7.04
C LEU A 530 -32.44 -4.85 -8.16
N LYS A 531 -32.67 -5.75 -9.10
CA LYS A 531 -33.60 -5.53 -10.25
C LYS A 531 -34.85 -6.37 -10.13
N ASP A 532 -35.93 -5.85 -10.69
CA ASP A 532 -37.21 -6.56 -10.88
C ASP A 532 -37.07 -7.50 -12.07
N GLU A 533 -37.50 -8.76 -11.92
CA GLU A 533 -37.30 -9.80 -12.93
C GLU A 533 -38.10 -9.55 -14.19
N LEU A 534 -39.31 -8.98 -14.07
CA LEU A 534 -40.23 -8.73 -15.18
C LEU A 534 -39.79 -7.50 -15.98
N THR A 535 -39.60 -6.36 -15.31
CA THR A 535 -39.42 -5.05 -15.96
C THR A 535 -37.96 -4.67 -16.16
N ARG A 536 -37.02 -5.36 -15.47
CA ARG A 536 -35.58 -5.04 -15.45
C ARG A 536 -35.27 -3.62 -14.97
N LEU A 537 -36.22 -2.95 -14.30
CA LEU A 537 -35.97 -1.76 -13.49
C LEU A 537 -35.37 -2.16 -12.14
N TYR A 538 -34.98 -1.22 -11.32
CA TYR A 538 -34.64 -1.54 -9.94
C TYR A 538 -35.93 -2.06 -9.22
N ASN A 539 -35.71 -3.01 -8.30
CA ASN A 539 -36.78 -3.43 -7.39
C ASN A 539 -36.82 -2.49 -6.17
N ARG A 540 -37.72 -2.72 -5.24
CA ARG A 540 -37.90 -1.91 -4.02
C ARG A 540 -36.58 -1.77 -3.24
N ARG A 541 -35.82 -2.86 -3.09
CA ARG A 541 -34.52 -2.85 -2.39
C ARG A 541 -33.49 -2.03 -3.14
N GLY A 542 -33.40 -2.16 -4.44
CA GLY A 542 -32.53 -1.38 -5.31
C GLY A 542 -32.84 0.11 -5.23
N PHE A 543 -34.12 0.47 -5.27
CA PHE A 543 -34.56 1.86 -5.15
C PHE A 543 -34.18 2.47 -3.81
N LEU A 544 -34.46 1.81 -2.68
CA LEU A 544 -34.13 2.34 -1.36
C LEU A 544 -32.61 2.55 -1.22
N THR A 545 -31.81 1.59 -1.68
CA THR A 545 -30.35 1.68 -1.62
C THR A 545 -29.79 2.85 -2.44
N LEU A 546 -30.21 2.98 -3.69
CA LEU A 546 -29.72 4.01 -4.60
C LEU A 546 -30.34 5.38 -4.33
N GLY A 547 -31.60 5.42 -3.91
CA GLY A 547 -32.32 6.63 -3.57
C GLY A 547 -31.70 7.37 -2.38
N GLU A 548 -31.34 6.66 -1.33
CA GLU A 548 -30.61 7.27 -0.21
C GLU A 548 -29.25 7.84 -0.62
N GLN A 549 -28.55 7.15 -1.54
CA GLN A 549 -27.28 7.66 -2.08
C GLN A 549 -27.50 8.92 -2.92
N HIS A 550 -28.58 8.93 -3.72
CA HIS A 550 -28.96 10.06 -4.55
C HIS A 550 -29.31 11.29 -3.70
N LEU A 551 -30.12 11.16 -2.65
CA LEU A 551 -30.45 12.27 -1.75
C LEU A 551 -29.20 12.85 -1.06
N ARG A 552 -28.30 11.99 -0.57
CA ARG A 552 -27.00 12.46 -0.02
C ARG A 552 -26.16 13.22 -1.05
N LEU A 553 -26.20 12.82 -2.32
CA LEU A 553 -25.53 13.54 -3.40
C LEU A 553 -26.19 14.88 -3.67
N SER A 554 -27.53 14.94 -3.66
CA SER A 554 -28.34 16.16 -3.81
C SER A 554 -28.03 17.18 -2.71
N GLU A 555 -27.95 16.75 -1.45
CA GLU A 555 -27.52 17.56 -0.32
C GLU A 555 -26.12 18.14 -0.52
N ARG A 556 -25.16 17.30 -0.93
CA ARG A 556 -23.78 17.73 -1.15
C ARG A 556 -23.63 18.73 -2.28
N LEU A 557 -24.41 18.56 -3.34
CA LEU A 557 -24.40 19.42 -4.54
C LEU A 557 -25.33 20.62 -4.40
N ARG A 558 -26.14 20.69 -3.33
CA ARG A 558 -27.22 21.66 -3.12
C ARG A 558 -28.15 21.75 -4.33
N ARG A 559 -28.53 20.59 -4.87
CA ARG A 559 -29.44 20.49 -6.01
C ARG A 559 -30.72 19.78 -5.58
N ARG A 560 -31.85 20.34 -5.99
CA ARG A 560 -33.15 19.71 -5.78
C ARG A 560 -33.27 18.42 -6.56
N SER A 561 -34.07 17.50 -6.04
CA SER A 561 -34.45 16.26 -6.72
C SER A 561 -35.95 16.15 -6.78
N ILE A 562 -36.45 15.41 -7.78
CA ILE A 562 -37.88 15.13 -7.93
C ILE A 562 -38.11 13.64 -7.80
N LEU A 563 -39.06 13.26 -6.96
CA LEU A 563 -39.55 11.89 -6.83
C LEU A 563 -40.94 11.82 -7.43
N LEU A 564 -41.13 10.86 -8.34
CA LEU A 564 -42.44 10.50 -8.84
C LEU A 564 -42.85 9.12 -8.33
N TYR A 565 -44.06 9.00 -7.83
CA TYR A 565 -44.71 7.75 -7.51
C TYR A 565 -45.81 7.50 -8.55
N ILE A 566 -45.80 6.36 -9.18
CA ILE A 566 -46.58 6.06 -10.37
C ILE A 566 -47.31 4.72 -10.17
N ASP A 567 -48.61 4.68 -10.44
CA ASP A 567 -49.45 3.48 -10.38
C ASP A 567 -50.05 3.24 -11.74
N VAL A 568 -50.11 1.98 -12.17
CA VAL A 568 -50.78 1.58 -13.44
C VAL A 568 -52.24 1.40 -13.19
N ASP A 569 -53.06 2.33 -13.74
CA ASP A 569 -54.52 2.30 -13.57
C ASP A 569 -55.08 1.05 -14.20
N ASP A 570 -56.09 0.45 -13.53
CA ASP A 570 -56.90 -0.67 -13.99
C ASP A 570 -56.13 -1.95 -14.40
N LEU A 571 -54.89 -2.14 -13.87
CA LEU A 571 -54.12 -3.36 -14.13
C LEU A 571 -54.88 -4.63 -13.72
N LYS A 572 -55.65 -4.57 -12.64
CA LYS A 572 -56.48 -5.69 -12.22
C LYS A 572 -57.54 -6.03 -13.28
N TRP A 573 -58.20 -5.03 -13.86
CA TRP A 573 -59.14 -5.24 -14.95
C TRP A 573 -58.48 -5.89 -16.18
N ILE A 574 -57.27 -5.43 -16.55
CA ILE A 574 -56.47 -6.02 -17.64
C ILE A 574 -56.19 -7.49 -17.34
N ASN A 575 -55.76 -7.82 -16.13
CA ASN A 575 -55.48 -9.19 -15.71
C ASN A 575 -56.70 -10.09 -15.74
N ASP A 576 -57.82 -9.59 -15.18
CA ASP A 576 -59.06 -10.37 -15.03
C ASP A 576 -59.78 -10.60 -16.38
N ASN A 577 -59.66 -9.67 -17.35
CA ASN A 577 -60.42 -9.74 -18.65
C ASN A 577 -59.52 -10.18 -19.82
N LEU A 578 -58.21 -9.90 -19.80
CA LEU A 578 -57.29 -10.19 -20.89
C LEU A 578 -56.19 -11.21 -20.52
N GLY A 579 -56.13 -11.58 -19.26
CA GLY A 579 -55.18 -12.57 -18.75
C GLY A 579 -53.87 -11.96 -18.21
N HIS A 580 -53.24 -12.67 -17.28
CA HIS A 580 -51.98 -12.21 -16.59
C HIS A 580 -50.82 -11.92 -17.53
N SER A 581 -50.72 -12.66 -18.65
CA SER A 581 -49.67 -12.39 -19.65
C SER A 581 -49.80 -11.03 -20.33
N VAL A 582 -51.04 -10.54 -20.49
CA VAL A 582 -51.31 -9.20 -21.03
C VAL A 582 -51.03 -8.13 -19.97
N GLY A 583 -51.36 -8.41 -18.71
CA GLY A 583 -50.98 -7.55 -17.59
C GLY A 583 -49.44 -7.42 -17.39
N ASP A 584 -48.72 -8.53 -17.51
CA ASP A 584 -47.26 -8.52 -17.50
C ASP A 584 -46.71 -7.67 -18.65
N ASN A 585 -47.29 -7.76 -19.85
CA ASN A 585 -46.92 -6.90 -20.97
C ASN A 585 -47.18 -5.42 -20.67
N ALA A 586 -48.30 -5.09 -20.02
CA ALA A 586 -48.62 -3.72 -19.63
C ALA A 586 -47.54 -3.14 -18.67
N LEU A 587 -47.06 -3.94 -17.74
CA LEU A 587 -45.96 -3.57 -16.85
C LEU A 587 -44.60 -3.39 -17.59
N ILE A 588 -44.30 -4.28 -18.54
CA ILE A 588 -43.10 -4.17 -19.38
C ILE A 588 -43.16 -2.91 -20.24
N GLU A 589 -44.30 -2.63 -20.87
CA GLU A 589 -44.49 -1.44 -21.70
C GLU A 589 -44.40 -0.15 -20.85
N THR A 590 -45.00 -0.13 -19.65
CA THR A 590 -44.86 0.96 -18.70
C THR A 590 -43.39 1.20 -18.42
N SER A 591 -42.59 0.17 -18.11
CA SER A 591 -41.15 0.28 -17.88
C SER A 591 -40.42 0.84 -19.10
N SER A 592 -40.82 0.46 -20.30
CA SER A 592 -40.23 0.95 -21.55
C SER A 592 -40.56 2.44 -21.80
N ILE A 593 -41.78 2.87 -21.49
CA ILE A 593 -42.19 4.28 -21.55
C ILE A 593 -41.37 5.10 -20.54
N LEU A 594 -41.22 4.64 -19.31
CA LEU A 594 -40.42 5.30 -18.27
C LEU A 594 -38.97 5.43 -18.72
N LYS A 595 -38.33 4.36 -19.21
CA LYS A 595 -36.93 4.40 -19.73
C LYS A 595 -36.74 5.41 -20.87
N ARG A 596 -37.78 5.63 -21.72
CA ARG A 596 -37.73 6.60 -22.81
C ARG A 596 -38.07 8.03 -22.38
N THR A 597 -38.72 8.19 -21.23
CA THR A 597 -39.14 9.48 -20.69
C THR A 597 -38.07 10.08 -19.78
N PHE A 598 -37.41 9.28 -18.98
CA PHE A 598 -36.42 9.70 -18.00
C PHE A 598 -34.99 9.49 -18.49
N ARG A 599 -34.04 10.15 -17.86
CA ARG A 599 -32.61 10.09 -18.23
C ARG A 599 -32.00 8.79 -17.71
N ARG A 600 -30.89 8.39 -18.31
CA ARG A 600 -30.12 7.21 -17.85
C ARG A 600 -29.52 7.40 -16.43
N SER A 601 -29.38 8.64 -16.00
CA SER A 601 -28.92 9.01 -14.65
C SER A 601 -30.01 8.93 -13.60
N ASP A 602 -31.31 8.90 -14.02
CA ASP A 602 -32.44 8.85 -13.09
C ASP A 602 -32.63 7.42 -12.59
N ILE A 603 -33.05 7.27 -11.34
CA ILE A 603 -33.31 5.96 -10.74
C ILE A 603 -34.78 5.58 -11.02
N LEU A 604 -34.97 4.54 -11.80
CA LEU A 604 -36.29 4.00 -12.14
C LEU A 604 -36.46 2.65 -11.47
N ALA A 605 -37.56 2.47 -10.74
CA ALA A 605 -37.84 1.22 -10.05
C ALA A 605 -39.30 0.81 -10.11
N ARG A 606 -39.54 -0.50 -9.98
CA ARG A 606 -40.84 -1.08 -9.66
C ARG A 606 -40.80 -1.54 -8.20
N ILE A 607 -41.66 -0.96 -7.36
CA ILE A 607 -41.63 -1.18 -5.90
C ILE A 607 -42.77 -2.03 -5.39
N GLY A 608 -43.81 -2.23 -6.20
CA GLY A 608 -44.99 -3.03 -5.92
C GLY A 608 -45.51 -3.71 -7.20
N GLY A 609 -46.69 -4.32 -7.13
CA GLY A 609 -47.32 -5.02 -8.26
C GLY A 609 -47.51 -4.13 -9.50
N ASP A 610 -48.18 -2.99 -9.32
CA ASP A 610 -48.51 -1.96 -10.32
C ASP A 610 -47.81 -0.63 -10.06
N GLU A 611 -46.93 -0.57 -9.03
CA GLU A 611 -46.32 0.66 -8.53
C GLU A 611 -44.88 0.85 -9.05
N PHE A 612 -44.62 2.02 -9.60
CA PHE A 612 -43.30 2.44 -10.08
C PHE A 612 -42.87 3.73 -9.38
N VAL A 613 -41.58 3.91 -9.23
CA VAL A 613 -41.01 5.15 -8.72
C VAL A 613 -39.88 5.63 -9.60
N VAL A 614 -39.72 6.95 -9.68
CA VAL A 614 -38.64 7.60 -10.40
C VAL A 614 -38.04 8.67 -9.48
N LEU A 615 -36.71 8.69 -9.36
CA LEU A 615 -36.01 9.72 -8.63
C LEU A 615 -34.89 10.30 -9.52
N GLY A 616 -34.92 11.60 -9.76
CA GLY A 616 -33.97 12.29 -10.60
C GLY A 616 -33.61 13.69 -10.05
N LEU A 617 -32.54 14.31 -10.60
CA LEU A 617 -32.16 15.68 -10.27
C LEU A 617 -33.07 16.67 -10.98
N GLU A 618 -33.58 17.66 -10.25
CA GLU A 618 -34.30 18.78 -10.81
C GLU A 618 -33.35 19.68 -11.63
N THR A 619 -33.83 20.18 -12.73
CA THR A 619 -33.13 21.18 -13.58
C THR A 619 -34.17 22.25 -14.00
N ALA A 620 -33.65 23.41 -14.44
CA ALA A 620 -34.50 24.54 -14.90
C ALA A 620 -35.54 24.14 -15.94
N ASN A 621 -35.33 23.05 -16.69
CA ASN A 621 -36.27 22.52 -17.70
C ASN A 621 -36.94 21.21 -17.26
N ASN A 622 -36.93 20.85 -15.98
CA ASN A 622 -37.32 19.53 -15.49
C ASN A 622 -37.93 19.67 -14.09
N ASN A 623 -39.08 20.40 -13.98
CA ASN A 623 -39.89 20.50 -12.78
C ASN A 623 -41.02 19.42 -12.79
N GLU A 624 -41.76 19.28 -11.71
CA GLU A 624 -42.78 18.28 -11.49
C GLU A 624 -43.80 18.25 -12.63
N GLU A 625 -44.39 19.41 -13.01
CA GLU A 625 -45.41 19.54 -14.04
C GLU A 625 -44.88 19.11 -15.42
N ARG A 626 -43.73 19.56 -15.82
CA ARG A 626 -43.13 19.20 -17.12
C ARG A 626 -42.76 17.72 -17.20
N LEU A 627 -42.38 17.10 -16.09
CA LEU A 627 -42.12 15.66 -16.06
C LEU A 627 -43.44 14.86 -16.25
N LYS A 628 -44.52 15.29 -15.59
CA LYS A 628 -45.84 14.70 -15.79
C LYS A 628 -46.29 14.87 -17.22
N GLU A 629 -46.30 16.08 -17.77
CA GLU A 629 -46.67 16.34 -19.16
C GLU A 629 -45.84 15.52 -20.17
N ARG A 630 -44.56 15.37 -19.93
CA ARG A 630 -43.69 14.57 -20.79
C ARG A 630 -44.06 13.09 -20.76
N LEU A 631 -44.39 12.57 -19.58
CA LEU A 631 -44.82 11.20 -19.40
C LEU A 631 -46.19 10.98 -20.09
N GLU A 632 -47.16 11.87 -19.89
CA GLU A 632 -48.48 11.84 -20.54
C GLU A 632 -48.38 11.85 -22.05
N LYS A 633 -47.62 12.74 -22.66
CA LYS A 633 -47.37 12.79 -24.10
C LYS A 633 -46.79 11.47 -24.65
N LYS A 634 -45.91 10.82 -23.90
CA LYS A 634 -45.37 9.52 -24.31
C LYS A 634 -46.40 8.42 -24.18
N LEU A 635 -47.22 8.46 -23.15
CA LEU A 635 -48.30 7.53 -22.91
C LEU A 635 -49.36 7.66 -23.99
N GLU A 636 -49.82 8.88 -24.34
CA GLU A 636 -50.72 9.14 -25.47
C GLU A 636 -50.16 8.64 -26.78
N THR A 637 -48.88 8.90 -27.07
CA THR A 637 -48.20 8.42 -28.27
C THR A 637 -48.22 6.89 -28.35
N TRP A 638 -48.10 6.20 -27.21
CA TRP A 638 -48.19 4.76 -27.13
C TRP A 638 -49.63 4.31 -27.38
N ASN A 639 -50.62 4.91 -26.72
CA ASN A 639 -52.04 4.59 -26.82
C ASN A 639 -52.62 4.83 -28.24
N ARG A 640 -52.10 5.78 -29.02
CA ARG A 640 -52.52 6.05 -30.41
C ARG A 640 -52.10 4.97 -31.41
N ARG A 641 -51.30 4.01 -31.06
CA ARG A 641 -50.89 2.89 -31.94
C ARG A 641 -52.05 1.91 -32.04
N ARG A 642 -52.52 1.58 -33.27
CA ARG A 642 -53.75 0.85 -33.56
C ARG A 642 -53.83 -0.62 -33.13
N ASN A 643 -52.81 -1.20 -32.45
CA ASN A 643 -52.73 -2.64 -32.16
C ASN A 643 -52.73 -3.00 -30.67
N HIS A 644 -53.19 -2.13 -29.77
CA HIS A 644 -53.23 -2.46 -28.34
C HIS A 644 -54.63 -2.98 -27.95
N LEU A 645 -54.66 -4.06 -27.16
CA LEU A 645 -55.90 -4.67 -26.62
C LEU A 645 -56.47 -3.89 -25.43
N TYR A 646 -55.69 -2.92 -24.89
CA TYR A 646 -56.05 -2.12 -23.73
C TYR A 646 -55.50 -0.70 -23.87
N HIS A 647 -56.11 0.21 -23.15
CA HIS A 647 -55.62 1.59 -23.00
C HIS A 647 -54.78 1.67 -21.74
N LEU A 648 -53.51 2.11 -21.86
CA LEU A 648 -52.62 2.26 -20.71
C LEU A 648 -52.82 3.64 -20.07
N SER A 649 -53.12 3.70 -18.79
CA SER A 649 -53.31 4.89 -17.98
C SER A 649 -52.40 4.80 -16.75
N LEU A 650 -51.84 5.92 -16.34
CA LEU A 650 -50.94 6.02 -15.19
C LEU A 650 -51.38 7.15 -14.25
N SER A 651 -51.52 6.88 -12.98
CA SER A 651 -51.73 7.91 -11.93
C SER A 651 -50.36 8.29 -11.32
N VAL A 652 -50.08 9.60 -11.20
CA VAL A 652 -48.73 10.08 -10.90
C VAL A 652 -48.73 11.13 -9.78
N GLY A 653 -48.15 10.81 -8.64
CA GLY A 653 -47.79 11.76 -7.60
C GLY A 653 -46.36 12.26 -7.77
N ALA A 654 -46.11 13.54 -7.65
CA ALA A 654 -44.79 14.12 -7.82
C ALA A 654 -44.44 15.06 -6.66
N VAL A 655 -43.23 14.88 -6.06
CA VAL A 655 -42.77 15.67 -4.91
C VAL A 655 -41.33 16.09 -5.13
N SER A 656 -41.05 17.37 -4.89
CA SER A 656 -39.70 17.92 -4.91
C SER A 656 -39.01 17.77 -3.57
N TYR A 657 -37.77 17.30 -3.63
CA TYR A 657 -36.84 17.29 -2.49
C TYR A 657 -36.00 18.56 -2.48
N ASP A 658 -36.07 19.29 -1.37
CA ASP A 658 -35.25 20.48 -1.12
C ASP A 658 -34.04 20.13 -0.23
N PRO A 659 -32.81 20.24 -0.73
CA PRO A 659 -31.62 19.95 0.07
C PRO A 659 -31.40 20.90 1.24
N ASP A 660 -32.02 22.11 1.25
CA ASP A 660 -31.96 23.05 2.35
C ASP A 660 -32.98 22.69 3.48
N LYS A 661 -33.93 21.79 3.18
CA LYS A 661 -34.89 21.23 4.15
C LYS A 661 -34.94 19.70 4.00
N PRO A 662 -33.87 18.99 4.39
CA PRO A 662 -33.76 17.57 4.12
C PRO A 662 -34.81 16.75 4.86
N VAL A 663 -35.47 15.87 4.12
CA VAL A 663 -36.40 14.87 4.64
C VAL A 663 -35.96 13.47 4.27
N SER A 664 -36.43 12.45 4.96
CA SER A 664 -36.05 11.06 4.65
C SER A 664 -36.64 10.61 3.31
N LEU A 665 -35.98 9.67 2.63
CA LEU A 665 -36.53 9.04 1.43
C LEU A 665 -37.90 8.41 1.69
N LYS A 666 -38.13 7.86 2.88
CA LYS A 666 -39.41 7.30 3.30
C LYS A 666 -40.51 8.36 3.32
N THR A 667 -40.25 9.53 3.89
CA THR A 667 -41.18 10.66 3.96
C THR A 667 -41.55 11.16 2.55
N LEU A 668 -40.55 11.24 1.64
CA LEU A 668 -40.80 11.61 0.25
C LEU A 668 -41.68 10.61 -0.47
N LEU A 669 -41.47 9.31 -0.26
CA LEU A 669 -42.29 8.26 -0.84
C LEU A 669 -43.74 8.34 -0.34
N GLU A 670 -43.94 8.51 0.97
CA GLU A 670 -45.26 8.61 1.58
C GLU A 670 -46.05 9.84 1.06
N GLU A 671 -45.39 10.96 0.84
CA GLU A 671 -46.04 12.16 0.30
C GLU A 671 -46.35 12.01 -1.21
N ALA A 672 -45.41 11.44 -1.99
CA ALA A 672 -45.66 11.20 -3.42
C ALA A 672 -46.76 10.15 -3.65
N ASP A 673 -46.83 9.10 -2.84
CA ASP A 673 -47.92 8.11 -2.85
C ASP A 673 -49.28 8.77 -2.54
N ARG A 674 -49.31 9.63 -1.51
CA ARG A 674 -50.53 10.38 -1.18
C ARG A 674 -51.03 11.23 -2.36
N GLN A 675 -50.16 11.91 -3.07
CA GLN A 675 -50.52 12.71 -4.25
C GLN A 675 -50.98 11.84 -5.41
N MET A 676 -50.34 10.72 -5.67
CA MET A 676 -50.74 9.75 -6.67
C MET A 676 -52.13 9.21 -6.38
N TYR A 677 -52.43 8.89 -5.12
CA TYR A 677 -53.74 8.41 -4.71
C TYR A 677 -54.86 9.44 -4.93
N LEU A 678 -54.59 10.72 -4.66
CA LEU A 678 -55.53 11.81 -4.94
C LEU A 678 -55.83 11.93 -6.45
N GLU A 679 -54.79 11.84 -7.29
CA GLU A 679 -54.94 11.84 -8.75
C GLU A 679 -55.74 10.63 -9.23
N LYS A 680 -55.45 9.43 -8.72
CA LYS A 680 -56.21 8.19 -9.05
C LYS A 680 -57.69 8.30 -8.68
N ARG A 681 -58.01 8.92 -7.55
CA ARG A 681 -59.43 9.16 -7.13
C ARG A 681 -60.12 10.16 -8.04
N SER A 682 -59.45 11.23 -8.44
CA SER A 682 -60.07 12.23 -9.35
C SER A 682 -60.41 11.62 -10.72
N LYS A 683 -59.54 10.76 -11.24
CA LYS A 683 -59.78 10.02 -12.51
C LYS A 683 -60.97 9.05 -12.45
N LYS A 684 -61.28 8.48 -11.26
CA LYS A 684 -62.40 7.56 -11.08
C LYS A 684 -63.78 8.27 -10.88
N GLN A 685 -63.75 9.59 -10.66
CA GLN A 685 -64.97 10.40 -10.48
C GLN A 685 -65.44 11.08 -11.76
N VAL A 686 -64.67 10.99 -12.83
CA VAL A 686 -64.98 11.45 -14.18
C VAL A 686 -65.33 10.23 -15.05
#